data_df3fff8c4139464999ac938ad04410c2
#
_entry.id   df3fff8c4139464999ac938ad04410c2
#
_cell.length_a   1.000
_cell.length_b   1.000
_cell.length_c   1.000
_cell.angle_alpha   90.00
_cell.angle_beta   90.00
_cell.angle_gamma   90.00
#
_symmetry.space_group_name_H-M   'P 1'
#
loop_
_entity.id
_entity.type
_entity.pdbx_description
1 polymer ?
#
loop_
_entity_poly.entity_id
_entity_poly.type
_entity_poly.pdbx_seq_one_letter_code
_entity_poly.pdbx_strand_id
1 'polypeptide(L)'
;MSKFTDGFRSSHSSFCTALFSFLLVIFLSSPLFSSVFSGNAVYIRSVHVELDGEPAESQIAELVTLETGDILSFFSMSEVVKRLYKTGLFSDIQVEKKGEEQADLTFILTSQPYVNRIIFLGSKEISPAKLKHQLLSLKEGDPYYEGKLKKAVEELKTILIQRGKYNPAIEAYSEPTDEPSQVDVFFEIQGGKEYIVKDIHFRGDVIFQEAKLKKEMNIKIGGLYVKSTLQKDMDNLKDLYSSMGYQRVEIQAQEDFQEKNGFVSLVVDLEAHEKIDIIIQGAEVPLSLIRPIWETNIFMEWGIDQGKTKIIKYMHKKGYLFCSVRGSVAREENTIKIIYKVFPGDKYKINDIIFNKSEYFSPDELKSQLALGENAPLLSSITGDRLFELPSEIESLYETQGFPDTRIALNFRKYKKKIDAIFFIEEGVQNITKKISFKGAENVSTEVLLENIETFEGGPFYQPRVQKDTENLENLYLNMGYRGTEIKSSTEKAGENSFNIEFEVKEGERVRIKDIIIAGNKTTRNNTILREVLFQPGDYARSDEIRNTKRRISNLGIFTKVTIEEISLDKGWENLLISVKEGQRHYVSLGVGLETKNEPRSFQAWDSIIRPRGTAELIRGNIFGSGAQLSLVGQVSLREKRAALSWEQPYFFGIPIDTYLNAWLERESRTSYSFDRRGISLSVLKPIARDENKIFMFTLRFAQTSLFELKISESEVDRQHFPFSATSISGSIIWDKRDDSFNPGRGYFASTVLEWAYPLFHAESDYLKLFTKYQQFLPLLPKVTFSMTSRVGLGMGRMPIHERFFAGGSNSFRGTSFDELGPKDPLSLEPVGGKAIILVNFELTFPVTPKLENLYGAVFYDKGNVFYKRSQVDFKGLQDAVGVGFRYKTPLGPVRLELGWSFDAQERKKQPLVIIAIGHVF
;
A
#
# COMPACT_ATOMS: atom_id res chain seq x y z
N MET A 1 20.35 40.19 -32.21
CA MET A 1 21.58 39.58 -31.69
C MET A 1 21.46 38.04 -31.70
N SER A 2 21.37 37.50 -32.89
CA SER A 2 21.27 36.02 -33.08
C SER A 2 22.02 35.66 -34.34
N LYS A 3 23.34 35.66 -34.30
CA LYS A 3 24.23 35.19 -35.38
C LYS A 3 25.70 35.20 -34.89
N PHE A 4 26.05 34.57 -33.79
CA PHE A 4 27.46 34.47 -33.36
C PHE A 4 27.78 33.26 -32.45
N THR A 5 27.07 32.16 -32.50
CA THR A 5 27.35 30.97 -31.66
C THR A 5 27.47 29.64 -32.43
N ASP A 6 27.30 29.59 -33.73
CA ASP A 6 27.35 28.33 -34.51
C ASP A 6 28.68 28.03 -35.21
N GLY A 7 29.75 28.74 -34.90
CA GLY A 7 31.05 28.63 -35.59
C GLY A 7 32.14 27.81 -34.88
N PHE A 8 31.92 27.33 -33.63
CA PHE A 8 33.07 26.79 -32.86
C PHE A 8 32.91 25.33 -32.36
N ARG A 9 31.86 24.61 -32.79
CA ARG A 9 31.65 23.20 -32.34
C ARG A 9 31.97 22.14 -33.42
N SER A 10 32.31 22.47 -34.63
CA SER A 10 32.53 21.48 -35.68
C SER A 10 33.99 21.20 -36.05
N SER A 11 34.95 21.97 -35.52
CA SER A 11 36.38 21.79 -35.89
C SER A 11 37.23 20.98 -34.89
N HIS A 12 36.77 20.78 -33.66
CA HIS A 12 37.53 20.01 -32.65
C HIS A 12 37.22 18.51 -32.63
N SER A 13 36.04 18.07 -33.09
CA SER A 13 35.73 16.63 -33.11
C SER A 13 36.42 15.88 -34.26
N SER A 14 36.60 16.55 -35.40
CA SER A 14 37.28 15.94 -36.58
C SER A 14 38.79 15.82 -36.40
N PHE A 15 39.43 16.72 -35.64
CA PHE A 15 40.86 16.67 -35.41
C PHE A 15 41.23 15.62 -34.34
N CYS A 16 40.43 15.43 -33.32
CA CYS A 16 40.60 14.38 -32.31
C CYS A 16 40.37 12.97 -32.91
N THR A 17 39.34 12.81 -33.77
CA THR A 17 39.10 11.51 -34.44
C THR A 17 40.18 11.16 -35.47
N ALA A 18 40.69 12.15 -36.22
CA ALA A 18 41.80 11.91 -37.15
C ALA A 18 43.10 11.65 -36.39
N LEU A 19 43.41 12.31 -35.29
CA LEU A 19 44.57 12.07 -34.44
C LEU A 19 44.51 10.69 -33.75
N PHE A 20 43.34 10.27 -33.32
CA PHE A 20 43.12 8.96 -32.69
C PHE A 20 43.20 7.83 -33.71
N SER A 21 42.70 8.04 -34.94
CA SER A 21 42.84 7.08 -36.06
C SER A 21 44.27 7.01 -36.56
N PHE A 22 45.01 8.11 -36.60
CA PHE A 22 46.41 8.13 -37.01
C PHE A 22 47.35 7.53 -35.96
N LEU A 23 47.09 7.74 -34.68
CA LEU A 23 47.78 7.07 -33.58
C LEU A 23 47.47 5.58 -33.51
N LEU A 24 46.21 5.18 -33.80
CA LEU A 24 45.80 3.77 -33.82
C LEU A 24 46.48 3.02 -34.98
N VAL A 25 46.66 3.65 -36.16
CA VAL A 25 47.36 3.05 -37.33
C VAL A 25 48.87 2.97 -37.10
N ILE A 26 49.47 3.95 -36.39
CA ILE A 26 50.89 3.90 -36.03
C ILE A 26 51.16 2.86 -34.94
N PHE A 27 50.23 2.66 -34.03
CA PHE A 27 50.31 1.62 -33.00
C PHE A 27 50.13 0.20 -33.57
N LEU A 28 49.32 0.04 -34.61
CA LEU A 28 49.07 -1.26 -35.25
C LEU A 28 50.16 -1.67 -36.30
N SER A 29 51.04 -0.73 -36.70
CA SER A 29 52.09 -1.00 -37.67
C SER A 29 53.50 -1.10 -37.09
N SER A 30 53.68 -1.01 -35.79
CA SER A 30 54.99 -1.18 -35.16
C SER A 30 55.23 -2.66 -34.82
N PRO A 31 56.41 -3.18 -35.17
CA PRO A 31 56.80 -4.59 -34.96
C PRO A 31 56.84 -4.94 -33.41
N LEU A 32 56.69 -4.00 -32.55
CA LEU A 32 56.63 -4.21 -31.10
C LEU A 32 55.26 -4.72 -30.63
N PHE A 33 54.17 -4.61 -31.44
CA PHE A 33 52.84 -5.09 -31.05
C PHE A 33 52.60 -6.55 -31.41
N SER A 34 53.42 -7.11 -32.36
CA SER A 34 53.29 -8.53 -32.67
C SER A 34 54.01 -9.46 -31.65
N SER A 35 54.83 -8.90 -30.75
CA SER A 35 55.50 -9.69 -29.71
C SER A 35 54.74 -9.77 -28.37
N VAL A 36 53.67 -8.97 -28.19
CA VAL A 36 52.87 -8.98 -26.99
C VAL A 36 51.70 -9.98 -27.06
N PHE A 37 51.32 -10.44 -28.26
CA PHE A 37 50.23 -11.39 -28.48
C PHE A 37 50.72 -12.82 -28.85
N SER A 38 51.99 -13.14 -28.73
CA SER A 38 52.48 -14.51 -28.85
C SER A 38 52.71 -15.20 -27.47
N GLY A 39 51.92 -14.85 -26.49
CA GLY A 39 51.82 -15.65 -25.27
C GLY A 39 51.03 -16.91 -25.59
N ASN A 40 51.60 -18.11 -25.34
CA ASN A 40 50.81 -19.35 -25.35
C ASN A 40 49.52 -19.19 -24.57
N ALA A 41 48.38 -19.58 -25.14
CA ALA A 41 47.09 -19.53 -24.44
C ALA A 41 47.21 -20.39 -23.15
N VAL A 42 47.00 -19.77 -22.02
CA VAL A 42 47.01 -20.46 -20.71
C VAL A 42 45.64 -21.09 -20.51
N TYR A 43 45.57 -22.39 -20.37
CA TYR A 43 44.36 -23.13 -20.14
C TYR A 43 44.14 -23.37 -18.63
N ILE A 44 42.91 -23.31 -18.17
CA ILE A 44 42.55 -23.61 -16.80
C ILE A 44 42.59 -25.12 -16.59
N ARG A 45 43.44 -25.61 -15.69
CA ARG A 45 43.52 -27.02 -15.30
C ARG A 45 42.59 -27.40 -14.17
N SER A 46 42.46 -26.53 -13.16
CA SER A 46 41.53 -26.70 -12.05
C SER A 46 41.10 -25.35 -11.50
N VAL A 47 39.90 -25.31 -10.93
CA VAL A 47 39.38 -24.18 -10.19
C VAL A 47 39.00 -24.65 -8.78
N HIS A 48 39.58 -24.03 -7.78
CA HIS A 48 39.32 -24.27 -6.37
C HIS A 48 38.69 -22.99 -5.79
N VAL A 49 37.70 -23.14 -4.95
CA VAL A 49 37.05 -22.01 -4.27
C VAL A 49 37.10 -22.26 -2.77
N GLU A 50 37.66 -21.31 -2.06
CA GLU A 50 37.72 -21.29 -0.61
C GLU A 50 36.88 -20.13 -0.07
N LEU A 51 36.11 -20.37 0.98
CA LEU A 51 35.34 -19.37 1.68
C LEU A 51 35.81 -19.33 3.14
N ASP A 52 36.29 -18.17 3.59
CA ASP A 52 36.81 -17.96 4.93
C ASP A 52 37.90 -18.99 5.37
N GLY A 53 38.70 -19.47 4.40
CA GLY A 53 39.78 -20.41 4.60
C GLY A 53 39.40 -21.90 4.56
N GLU A 54 38.13 -22.21 4.32
CA GLU A 54 37.63 -23.57 4.15
C GLU A 54 37.13 -23.80 2.71
N PRO A 55 37.15 -25.04 2.18
CA PRO A 55 36.57 -25.31 0.85
C PRO A 55 35.11 -24.85 0.80
N ALA A 56 34.77 -24.05 -0.22
CA ALA A 56 33.45 -23.53 -0.35
C ALA A 56 32.41 -24.63 -0.67
N GLU A 57 31.20 -24.49 -0.14
CA GLU A 57 30.07 -25.33 -0.52
C GLU A 57 29.81 -25.26 -2.03
N SER A 58 29.28 -26.33 -2.64
CA SER A 58 29.05 -26.41 -4.08
C SER A 58 28.31 -25.21 -4.66
N GLN A 59 27.32 -24.71 -3.95
CA GLN A 59 26.50 -23.55 -4.37
C GLN A 59 27.31 -22.24 -4.49
N ILE A 60 28.30 -22.05 -3.63
CA ILE A 60 29.19 -20.87 -3.69
C ILE A 60 30.26 -21.06 -4.75
N ALA A 61 30.80 -22.29 -4.88
CA ALA A 61 31.76 -22.61 -5.93
C ALA A 61 31.18 -22.39 -7.35
N GLU A 62 29.90 -22.63 -7.54
CA GLU A 62 29.18 -22.41 -8.80
C GLU A 62 29.00 -20.94 -9.20
N LEU A 63 29.22 -19.99 -8.29
CA LEU A 63 29.28 -18.55 -8.62
C LEU A 63 30.56 -18.21 -9.43
N VAL A 64 31.59 -19.05 -9.33
CA VAL A 64 32.81 -18.93 -10.15
C VAL A 64 32.60 -19.70 -11.46
N THR A 65 32.26 -18.96 -12.51
CA THR A 65 31.84 -19.52 -13.80
C THR A 65 32.97 -19.97 -14.74
N LEU A 66 34.20 -20.03 -14.27
CA LEU A 66 35.34 -20.55 -15.02
C LEU A 66 35.41 -22.07 -14.86
N GLU A 67 35.53 -22.77 -16.01
CA GLU A 67 35.61 -24.24 -16.03
C GLU A 67 37.01 -24.75 -16.48
N THR A 68 37.29 -25.98 -16.13
CA THR A 68 38.51 -26.67 -16.60
C THR A 68 38.49 -26.76 -18.12
N GLY A 69 39.54 -26.27 -18.75
CA GLY A 69 39.66 -26.22 -20.21
C GLY A 69 39.44 -24.84 -20.81
N ASP A 70 38.91 -23.89 -20.07
CA ASP A 70 38.71 -22.50 -20.52
C ASP A 70 40.09 -21.80 -20.73
N ILE A 71 40.12 -20.82 -21.66
CA ILE A 71 41.29 -19.96 -21.85
C ILE A 71 41.28 -18.86 -20.79
N LEU A 72 42.33 -18.84 -19.99
CA LEU A 72 42.49 -17.81 -18.97
C LEU A 72 42.86 -16.47 -19.62
N SER A 73 41.95 -15.48 -19.53
CA SER A 73 42.21 -14.11 -19.94
C SER A 73 42.00 -13.15 -18.76
N PHE A 74 42.67 -12.02 -18.78
CA PHE A 74 42.46 -10.97 -17.78
C PHE A 74 41.02 -10.46 -17.80
N PHE A 75 40.39 -10.47 -18.96
CA PHE A 75 39.01 -10.02 -19.15
C PHE A 75 38.02 -10.99 -18.47
N SER A 76 38.11 -12.29 -18.72
CA SER A 76 37.27 -13.31 -18.12
C SER A 76 37.42 -13.33 -16.59
N MET A 77 38.66 -13.23 -16.08
CA MET A 77 38.94 -13.13 -14.66
C MET A 77 38.27 -11.88 -14.02
N SER A 78 38.45 -10.71 -14.67
CA SER A 78 37.91 -9.45 -14.17
C SER A 78 36.38 -9.46 -14.15
N GLU A 79 35.73 -10.11 -15.10
CA GLU A 79 34.28 -10.25 -15.13
C GLU A 79 33.78 -11.14 -14.00
N VAL A 80 34.41 -12.28 -13.73
CA VAL A 80 34.04 -13.16 -12.61
C VAL A 80 34.20 -12.43 -11.30
N VAL A 81 35.31 -11.77 -11.04
CA VAL A 81 35.53 -11.00 -9.81
C VAL A 81 34.52 -9.87 -9.66
N LYS A 82 34.23 -9.10 -10.71
CA LYS A 82 33.21 -8.06 -10.69
C LYS A 82 31.83 -8.63 -10.39
N ARG A 83 31.50 -9.80 -10.94
CA ARG A 83 30.23 -10.49 -10.72
C ARG A 83 30.10 -10.95 -9.27
N LEU A 84 31.13 -11.58 -8.72
CA LEU A 84 31.18 -11.98 -7.32
C LEU A 84 30.96 -10.78 -6.37
N TYR A 85 31.63 -9.63 -6.63
CA TYR A 85 31.39 -8.43 -5.85
C TYR A 85 29.97 -7.88 -5.97
N LYS A 86 29.34 -7.99 -7.15
CA LYS A 86 27.95 -7.54 -7.37
C LYS A 86 26.95 -8.34 -6.55
N THR A 87 27.23 -9.59 -6.17
CA THR A 87 26.36 -10.39 -5.31
C THR A 87 26.21 -9.78 -3.91
N GLY A 88 27.18 -8.98 -3.48
CA GLY A 88 27.24 -8.41 -2.13
C GLY A 88 27.47 -9.44 -1.01
N LEU A 89 27.85 -10.66 -1.36
CA LEU A 89 28.10 -11.75 -0.42
C LEU A 89 29.53 -11.74 0.13
N PHE A 90 30.47 -11.10 -0.56
CA PHE A 90 31.90 -11.14 -0.24
C PHE A 90 32.44 -9.74 0.03
N SER A 91 33.25 -9.63 1.06
CA SER A 91 33.98 -8.40 1.43
C SER A 91 35.31 -8.27 0.70
N ASP A 92 35.96 -9.40 0.42
CA ASP A 92 37.20 -9.48 -0.33
C ASP A 92 37.22 -10.72 -1.21
N ILE A 93 37.87 -10.59 -2.37
CA ILE A 93 38.00 -11.65 -3.35
C ILE A 93 39.45 -11.63 -3.86
N GLN A 94 40.19 -12.63 -3.52
CA GLN A 94 41.58 -12.82 -4.02
C GLN A 94 41.63 -14.03 -4.94
N VAL A 95 42.44 -13.94 -5.99
CA VAL A 95 42.62 -15.04 -6.93
C VAL A 95 44.11 -15.37 -7.07
N GLU A 96 44.46 -16.58 -6.66
CA GLU A 96 45.79 -17.12 -6.80
C GLU A 96 45.86 -17.96 -8.06
N LYS A 97 46.92 -17.74 -8.86
CA LYS A 97 47.23 -18.53 -10.05
C LYS A 97 48.54 -19.31 -9.86
N LYS A 98 48.50 -20.61 -10.11
CA LYS A 98 49.70 -21.49 -10.12
C LYS A 98 49.78 -22.17 -11.47
N GLY A 99 50.94 -22.06 -12.15
CA GLY A 99 51.27 -22.65 -13.46
C GLY A 99 51.37 -21.64 -14.60
N GLU A 100 52.16 -21.91 -15.65
CA GLU A 100 52.47 -21.03 -16.77
C GLU A 100 51.65 -21.38 -18.01
N GLU A 101 51.58 -22.65 -18.41
CA GLU A 101 50.83 -23.13 -19.59
C GLU A 101 49.49 -23.72 -19.23
N GLN A 102 49.39 -24.35 -18.08
CA GLN A 102 48.14 -24.82 -17.44
C GLN A 102 48.04 -24.21 -16.06
N ALA A 103 47.01 -23.45 -15.81
CA ALA A 103 46.79 -22.72 -14.54
C ALA A 103 45.82 -23.44 -13.61
N ASP A 104 46.26 -23.63 -12.37
CA ASP A 104 45.35 -23.90 -11.26
C ASP A 104 44.95 -22.56 -10.65
N LEU A 105 43.65 -22.32 -10.54
CA LEU A 105 43.10 -21.12 -9.98
C LEU A 105 42.50 -21.42 -8.60
N THR A 106 42.84 -20.63 -7.61
CA THR A 106 42.21 -20.68 -6.28
C THR A 106 41.55 -19.34 -6.02
N PHE A 107 40.23 -19.33 -5.92
CA PHE A 107 39.45 -18.17 -5.52
C PHE A 107 39.32 -18.21 -3.98
N ILE A 108 39.91 -17.24 -3.30
CA ILE A 108 39.81 -17.06 -1.86
C ILE A 108 38.80 -15.97 -1.62
N LEU A 109 37.64 -16.37 -1.12
CA LEU A 109 36.50 -15.51 -0.87
C LEU A 109 36.40 -15.23 0.63
N THR A 110 36.23 -13.98 0.99
CA THR A 110 35.95 -13.58 2.39
C THR A 110 34.51 -13.17 2.49
N SER A 111 33.75 -13.78 3.39
CA SER A 111 32.33 -13.48 3.62
C SER A 111 32.11 -12.02 3.99
N GLN A 112 31.03 -11.45 3.48
CA GLN A 112 30.59 -10.11 3.86
C GLN A 112 30.06 -10.14 5.30
N PRO A 113 30.67 -9.45 6.27
CA PRO A 113 30.12 -9.38 7.60
C PRO A 113 28.82 -8.56 7.63
N TYR A 114 27.91 -8.92 8.54
CA TYR A 114 26.64 -8.25 8.74
C TYR A 114 26.57 -7.68 10.17
N VAL A 115 25.88 -6.54 10.30
CA VAL A 115 25.67 -5.91 11.60
C VAL A 115 24.72 -6.78 12.45
N ASN A 116 25.23 -7.36 13.53
CA ASN A 116 24.41 -8.11 14.48
C ASN A 116 23.62 -7.14 15.38
N ARG A 117 24.30 -6.32 16.13
CA ARG A 117 23.71 -5.35 17.04
C ARG A 117 24.34 -3.97 16.87
N ILE A 118 23.54 -2.92 17.08
CA ILE A 118 24.03 -1.56 17.19
C ILE A 118 23.88 -1.12 18.64
N ILE A 119 25.00 -0.77 19.27
CA ILE A 119 25.11 -0.47 20.69
C ILE A 119 25.55 0.99 20.83
N PHE A 120 24.79 1.77 21.59
CA PHE A 120 25.12 3.17 21.90
C PHE A 120 25.58 3.28 23.35
N LEU A 121 26.79 3.75 23.52
CA LEU A 121 27.43 3.99 24.83
C LEU A 121 27.49 5.50 25.09
N GLY A 122 27.35 5.92 26.34
CA GLY A 122 27.48 7.32 26.73
C GLY A 122 26.28 8.23 26.44
N SER A 123 25.26 7.75 25.74
CA SER A 123 24.04 8.53 25.46
C SER A 123 23.11 8.55 26.68
N LYS A 124 23.25 9.55 27.55
CA LYS A 124 22.43 9.67 28.78
C LYS A 124 21.05 10.29 28.53
N GLU A 125 20.88 11.06 27.48
CA GLU A 125 19.69 11.91 27.28
C GLU A 125 18.78 11.45 26.15
N ILE A 126 19.29 10.67 25.19
CA ILE A 126 18.51 10.10 24.09
C ILE A 126 18.51 8.60 24.21
N SER A 127 17.33 8.01 24.31
CA SER A 127 17.26 6.55 24.43
C SER A 127 17.89 5.88 23.20
N PRO A 128 18.67 4.81 23.41
CA PRO A 128 19.28 4.02 22.32
C PRO A 128 18.27 3.61 21.26
N ALA A 129 17.03 3.27 21.65
CA ALA A 129 15.96 2.93 20.75
C ALA A 129 15.57 4.08 19.79
N LYS A 130 15.58 5.33 20.27
CA LYS A 130 15.32 6.50 19.42
C LYS A 130 16.46 6.78 18.44
N LEU A 131 17.70 6.66 18.87
CA LEU A 131 18.86 6.81 17.98
C LEU A 131 18.85 5.75 16.89
N LYS A 132 18.60 4.49 17.27
CA LYS A 132 18.50 3.36 16.35
C LYS A 132 17.40 3.54 15.31
N HIS A 133 16.23 4.06 15.72
CA HIS A 133 15.13 4.33 14.80
C HIS A 133 15.44 5.48 13.82
N GLN A 134 16.18 6.49 14.23
CA GLN A 134 16.53 7.64 13.41
C GLN A 134 17.73 7.41 12.51
N LEU A 135 18.61 6.45 12.84
CA LEU A 135 19.75 6.07 12.02
C LEU A 135 19.26 5.31 10.77
N LEU A 136 19.45 5.90 9.60
CA LEU A 136 18.96 5.34 8.31
C LEU A 136 20.06 4.63 7.52
N SER A 137 21.33 5.09 7.67
CA SER A 137 22.47 4.59 6.90
C SER A 137 22.98 3.22 7.31
N LEU A 138 22.72 2.79 8.55
CA LEU A 138 23.17 1.52 9.12
C LEU A 138 22.09 0.93 10.01
N LYS A 139 21.70 -0.31 9.75
CA LYS A 139 20.70 -1.04 10.56
C LYS A 139 21.22 -2.43 10.91
N GLU A 140 20.69 -3.01 11.98
CA GLU A 140 20.94 -4.42 12.29
C GLU A 140 20.48 -5.31 11.15
N GLY A 141 21.33 -6.27 10.77
CA GLY A 141 21.15 -7.13 9.59
C GLY A 141 21.59 -6.50 8.27
N ASP A 142 22.12 -5.27 8.24
CA ASP A 142 22.74 -4.71 7.02
C ASP A 142 24.15 -5.28 6.81
N PRO A 143 24.61 -5.40 5.56
CA PRO A 143 26.01 -5.66 5.28
C PRO A 143 26.87 -4.55 5.87
N TYR A 144 27.89 -4.95 6.59
CA TYR A 144 28.83 -4.02 7.23
C TYR A 144 29.92 -3.58 6.25
N TYR A 145 30.08 -2.28 6.10
CA TYR A 145 31.16 -1.63 5.38
C TYR A 145 31.66 -0.45 6.20
N GLU A 146 32.96 -0.25 6.25
CA GLU A 146 33.55 0.86 6.97
C GLU A 146 33.04 2.24 6.50
N GLY A 147 32.71 2.35 5.18
CA GLY A 147 32.10 3.55 4.62
C GLY A 147 30.70 3.81 5.14
N LYS A 148 29.90 2.75 5.45
CA LYS A 148 28.59 2.90 6.10
C LYS A 148 28.72 3.34 7.54
N LEU A 149 29.74 2.82 8.25
CA LEU A 149 30.03 3.23 9.64
C LEU A 149 30.36 4.72 9.71
N LYS A 150 31.24 5.22 8.84
CA LYS A 150 31.58 6.65 8.73
C LYS A 150 30.36 7.51 8.44
N LYS A 151 29.51 7.06 7.51
CA LYS A 151 28.24 7.75 7.17
C LYS A 151 27.28 7.76 8.36
N ALA A 152 27.20 6.69 9.12
CA ALA A 152 26.37 6.58 10.31
C ALA A 152 26.82 7.54 11.42
N VAL A 153 28.15 7.73 11.59
CA VAL A 153 28.71 8.75 12.52
C VAL A 153 28.27 10.14 12.14
N GLU A 154 28.38 10.53 10.85
CA GLU A 154 27.97 11.87 10.42
C GLU A 154 26.44 12.08 10.55
N GLU A 155 25.66 11.04 10.29
CA GLU A 155 24.21 11.07 10.51
C GLU A 155 23.88 11.27 12.01
N LEU A 156 24.54 10.55 12.89
CA LEU A 156 24.37 10.69 14.34
C LEU A 156 24.80 12.07 14.84
N LYS A 157 25.90 12.62 14.34
CA LYS A 157 26.30 14.01 14.62
C LYS A 157 25.19 14.99 14.24
N THR A 158 24.64 14.83 13.05
CA THR A 158 23.54 15.67 12.56
C THR A 158 22.31 15.56 13.46
N ILE A 159 21.92 14.33 13.86
CA ILE A 159 20.79 14.10 14.78
C ILE A 159 21.01 14.79 16.13
N LEU A 160 22.23 14.74 16.67
CA LEU A 160 22.58 15.37 17.95
C LEU A 160 22.56 16.89 17.84
N ILE A 161 23.14 17.46 16.77
CA ILE A 161 23.13 18.90 16.50
C ILE A 161 21.70 19.41 16.36
N GLN A 162 20.85 18.71 15.64
CA GLN A 162 19.43 19.07 15.52
C GLN A 162 18.70 19.12 16.87
N ARG A 163 19.24 18.49 17.90
CA ARG A 163 18.71 18.47 19.26
C ARG A 163 19.44 19.38 20.23
N GLY A 164 20.33 20.22 19.72
CA GLY A 164 21.04 21.21 20.52
C GLY A 164 22.35 20.73 21.16
N LYS A 165 22.86 19.56 20.71
CA LYS A 165 24.16 19.05 21.15
C LYS A 165 25.20 19.34 20.07
N TYR A 166 26.02 20.33 20.25
CA TYR A 166 26.99 20.83 19.27
C TYR A 166 28.36 20.22 19.48
N ASN A 167 29.09 20.00 18.41
CA ASN A 167 30.40 19.35 18.40
C ASN A 167 30.42 18.03 19.21
N PRO A 168 29.49 17.11 19.00
CA PRO A 168 29.52 15.81 19.68
C PRO A 168 30.74 15.04 19.18
N ALA A 169 31.49 14.46 20.11
CA ALA A 169 32.51 13.48 19.77
C ALA A 169 31.85 12.11 19.69
N ILE A 170 31.94 11.45 18.51
CA ILE A 170 31.42 10.11 18.32
C ILE A 170 32.55 9.25 17.80
N GLU A 171 32.95 8.27 18.60
CA GLU A 171 33.83 7.19 18.17
C GLU A 171 32.97 5.98 17.82
N ALA A 172 33.27 5.38 16.67
CA ALA A 172 32.55 4.21 16.22
C ALA A 172 33.54 3.11 15.80
N TYR A 173 33.27 1.91 16.28
CA TYR A 173 34.08 0.73 15.95
C TYR A 173 33.18 -0.50 15.87
N SER A 174 33.71 -1.57 15.30
CA SER A 174 33.03 -2.84 15.22
C SER A 174 33.86 -3.94 15.87
N GLU A 175 33.20 -4.87 16.53
CA GLU A 175 33.82 -6.05 17.08
C GLU A 175 33.21 -7.32 16.46
N PRO A 176 34.01 -8.31 16.06
CA PRO A 176 33.50 -9.59 15.59
C PRO A 176 32.76 -10.30 16.74
N THR A 177 31.71 -11.03 16.37
CA THR A 177 31.00 -11.90 17.30
C THR A 177 31.55 -13.34 17.25
N ASP A 178 31.01 -14.22 18.08
CA ASP A 178 31.36 -15.66 18.03
C ASP A 178 30.96 -16.30 16.68
N GLU A 179 30.06 -15.68 15.94
CA GLU A 179 29.70 -16.09 14.58
C GLU A 179 30.57 -15.34 13.54
N PRO A 180 31.33 -16.04 12.68
CA PRO A 180 32.38 -15.46 11.84
C PRO A 180 31.89 -14.38 10.86
N SER A 181 30.60 -14.38 10.50
CA SER A 181 30.02 -13.45 9.54
C SER A 181 29.21 -12.31 10.19
N GLN A 182 29.40 -12.03 11.49
CA GLN A 182 28.65 -11.01 12.22
C GLN A 182 29.57 -10.07 12.98
N VAL A 183 29.18 -8.78 13.01
CA VAL A 183 29.86 -7.75 13.80
C VAL A 183 28.88 -6.99 14.67
N ASP A 184 29.23 -6.74 15.91
CA ASP A 184 28.56 -5.77 16.75
C ASP A 184 29.18 -4.38 16.50
N VAL A 185 28.33 -3.38 16.31
CA VAL A 185 28.74 -2.01 16.06
C VAL A 185 28.50 -1.14 17.29
N PHE A 186 29.56 -0.49 17.76
CA PHE A 186 29.52 0.39 18.91
C PHE A 186 29.64 1.84 18.49
N PHE A 187 28.80 2.69 19.06
CA PHE A 187 28.89 4.13 18.97
C PHE A 187 29.08 4.70 20.37
N GLU A 188 30.28 5.16 20.68
CA GLU A 188 30.57 5.90 21.91
C GLU A 188 30.30 7.37 21.70
N ILE A 189 29.23 7.86 22.34
CA ILE A 189 28.77 9.21 22.20
C ILE A 189 29.20 10.02 23.41
N GLN A 190 30.15 10.93 23.20
CA GLN A 190 30.45 11.94 24.19
C GLN A 190 29.59 13.16 23.89
N GLY A 191 28.74 13.55 24.84
CA GLY A 191 27.74 14.58 24.66
C GLY A 191 28.36 15.90 24.16
N GLY A 192 27.71 16.50 23.14
CA GLY A 192 28.10 17.79 22.61
C GLY A 192 27.81 18.92 23.61
N LYS A 193 28.41 20.09 23.35
CA LYS A 193 28.15 21.31 24.12
C LYS A 193 26.71 21.82 23.88
N GLU A 194 26.07 22.27 24.91
CA GLU A 194 24.81 23.03 24.84
C GLU A 194 25.12 24.53 24.84
N TYR A 195 24.32 25.26 24.07
CA TYR A 195 24.42 26.69 23.99
C TYR A 195 23.12 27.35 24.43
N ILE A 196 23.24 28.46 25.19
CA ILE A 196 22.12 29.27 25.61
C ILE A 196 22.05 30.50 24.69
N VAL A 197 20.84 30.81 24.23
CA VAL A 197 20.64 32.01 23.39
C VAL A 197 20.85 33.28 24.19
N LYS A 198 21.86 34.03 23.83
CA LYS A 198 22.22 35.29 24.50
C LYS A 198 21.34 36.44 24.04
N ASP A 199 21.23 36.58 22.72
CA ASP A 199 20.46 37.66 22.09
C ASP A 199 19.94 37.21 20.72
N ILE A 200 18.92 37.92 20.24
CA ILE A 200 18.31 37.72 18.92
C ILE A 200 18.14 39.08 18.28
N HIS A 201 18.84 39.32 17.18
CA HIS A 201 18.80 40.56 16.39
C HIS A 201 18.17 40.28 15.02
N PHE A 202 17.40 41.26 14.54
CA PHE A 202 16.82 41.21 13.19
C PHE A 202 17.47 42.27 12.32
N ARG A 203 17.77 41.92 11.09
CA ARG A 203 18.45 42.85 10.13
C ARG A 203 17.74 42.75 8.78
N GLY A 204 17.85 43.84 7.98
CA GLY A 204 17.23 43.92 6.65
C GLY A 204 15.81 44.49 6.71
N ASP A 205 14.89 43.89 5.97
CA ASP A 205 13.52 44.40 5.84
C ASP A 205 12.64 44.04 7.05
N VAL A 206 12.91 44.65 8.18
CA VAL A 206 12.18 44.44 9.44
C VAL A 206 10.87 45.22 9.41
N ILE A 207 9.82 44.65 8.86
CA ILE A 207 8.50 45.30 8.68
C ILE A 207 7.67 45.28 9.97
N PHE A 208 7.90 44.32 10.85
CA PHE A 208 7.20 44.17 12.11
C PHE A 208 8.08 44.69 13.27
N GLN A 209 7.43 45.12 14.35
CA GLN A 209 8.15 45.36 15.58
C GLN A 209 8.91 44.13 16.06
N GLU A 210 10.13 44.25 16.49
CA GLU A 210 10.96 43.12 16.96
C GLU A 210 10.28 42.30 18.04
N ALA A 211 9.49 42.94 18.93
CA ALA A 211 8.73 42.28 19.98
C ALA A 211 7.72 41.26 19.39
N LYS A 212 7.11 41.59 18.24
CA LYS A 212 6.18 40.68 17.56
C LYS A 212 6.94 39.53 16.92
N LEU A 213 8.05 39.79 16.24
CA LEU A 213 8.90 38.76 15.64
C LEU A 213 9.41 37.78 16.72
N LYS A 214 9.92 38.28 17.82
CA LYS A 214 10.38 37.48 18.97
C LYS A 214 9.24 36.66 19.62
N LYS A 215 8.00 37.13 19.54
CA LYS A 215 6.84 36.41 20.06
C LYS A 215 6.50 35.18 19.21
N GLU A 216 6.61 35.28 17.88
CA GLU A 216 6.33 34.17 16.95
C GLU A 216 7.42 33.11 16.95
N MET A 217 8.61 33.40 17.44
CA MET A 217 9.69 32.44 17.62
C MET A 217 9.48 31.61 18.88
N ASN A 218 9.76 30.29 18.79
CA ASN A 218 9.78 29.38 19.94
C ASN A 218 11.07 29.52 20.74
N ILE A 219 12.20 29.84 20.08
CA ILE A 219 13.48 30.18 20.73
C ILE A 219 13.34 31.49 21.51
N LYS A 220 13.78 31.42 22.77
CA LYS A 220 13.74 32.56 23.68
C LYS A 220 15.13 32.90 24.17
N ILE A 221 15.39 34.18 24.43
CA ILE A 221 16.63 34.65 25.08
C ILE A 221 16.73 33.99 26.47
N GLY A 222 17.90 33.43 26.80
CA GLY A 222 18.14 32.64 28.01
C GLY A 222 17.71 31.18 27.92
N GLY A 223 17.08 30.77 26.83
CA GLY A 223 16.69 29.37 26.56
C GLY A 223 17.76 28.57 25.83
N LEU A 224 17.62 27.28 25.87
CA LEU A 224 18.50 26.35 25.15
C LEU A 224 18.37 26.56 23.64
N TYR A 225 19.50 26.66 22.96
CA TYR A 225 19.56 26.76 21.51
C TYR A 225 19.43 25.37 20.86
N VAL A 226 18.42 25.21 20.00
CA VAL A 226 18.15 23.96 19.27
C VAL A 226 17.95 24.30 17.79
N LYS A 227 18.81 23.76 16.91
CA LYS A 227 18.80 24.11 15.48
C LYS A 227 17.47 23.77 14.79
N SER A 228 16.85 22.63 15.13
CA SER A 228 15.54 22.25 14.58
C SER A 228 14.41 23.19 15.02
N THR A 229 14.54 23.84 16.19
CA THR A 229 13.59 24.86 16.65
C THR A 229 13.82 26.17 15.89
N LEU A 230 15.09 26.56 15.65
CA LEU A 230 15.40 27.72 14.82
C LEU A 230 14.83 27.60 13.41
N GLN A 231 14.96 26.42 12.80
CA GLN A 231 14.39 26.18 11.47
C GLN A 231 12.86 26.36 11.46
N LYS A 232 12.16 25.83 12.44
CA LYS A 232 10.71 26.06 12.60
C LYS A 232 10.36 27.52 12.82
N ASP A 233 11.20 28.23 13.57
CA ASP A 233 11.01 29.68 13.80
C ASP A 233 11.19 30.49 12.52
N MET A 234 12.14 30.09 11.65
CA MET A 234 12.27 30.69 10.31
C MET A 234 11.02 30.44 9.47
N ASP A 235 10.48 29.21 9.49
CA ASP A 235 9.24 28.89 8.80
C ASP A 235 8.05 29.71 9.35
N ASN A 236 7.92 29.86 10.69
CA ASN A 236 6.88 30.68 11.32
C ASN A 236 6.98 32.16 10.92
N LEU A 237 8.19 32.70 10.88
CA LEU A 237 8.41 34.05 10.43
C LEU A 237 8.10 34.24 8.96
N LYS A 238 8.45 33.25 8.12
CA LYS A 238 8.07 33.22 6.69
C LYS A 238 6.56 33.21 6.51
N ASP A 239 5.84 32.39 7.27
CA ASP A 239 4.37 32.37 7.27
C ASP A 239 3.78 33.72 7.71
N LEU A 240 4.36 34.36 8.72
CA LEU A 240 3.95 35.69 9.19
C LEU A 240 4.08 36.73 8.06
N TYR A 241 5.25 36.81 7.40
CA TYR A 241 5.49 37.72 6.29
C TYR A 241 4.60 37.41 5.08
N SER A 242 4.45 36.14 4.74
CA SER A 242 3.58 35.70 3.67
C SER A 242 2.11 36.05 3.93
N SER A 243 1.67 36.02 5.20
CA SER A 243 0.30 36.40 5.59
C SER A 243 0.00 37.86 5.27
N MET A 244 1.03 38.73 5.28
CA MET A 244 0.93 40.17 4.95
C MET A 244 1.18 40.47 3.47
N GLY A 245 1.43 39.45 2.66
CA GLY A 245 1.60 39.61 1.20
C GLY A 245 3.05 39.51 0.72
N TYR A 246 4.04 39.34 1.61
CA TYR A 246 5.44 39.16 1.23
C TYR A 246 5.71 37.68 0.90
N GLN A 247 5.18 37.23 -0.24
CA GLN A 247 5.19 35.79 -0.63
C GLN A 247 6.59 35.27 -0.95
N ARG A 248 7.53 36.16 -1.30
CA ARG A 248 8.89 35.80 -1.70
C ARG A 248 9.92 36.08 -0.62
N VAL A 249 9.49 36.28 0.62
CA VAL A 249 10.40 36.58 1.72
C VAL A 249 11.49 35.52 1.87
N GLU A 250 12.72 35.91 1.90
CA GLU A 250 13.87 35.11 2.25
C GLU A 250 14.29 35.43 3.68
N ILE A 251 14.38 34.39 4.49
CA ILE A 251 14.75 34.53 5.90
C ILE A 251 15.88 33.57 6.18
N GLN A 252 17.01 34.11 6.61
CA GLN A 252 18.18 33.32 6.95
C GLN A 252 18.63 33.71 8.36
N ALA A 253 19.10 32.76 9.12
CA ALA A 253 19.65 33.01 10.45
C ALA A 253 21.14 32.71 10.44
N GLN A 254 21.93 33.67 10.97
CA GLN A 254 23.35 33.52 11.24
C GLN A 254 23.55 33.24 12.72
N GLU A 255 24.32 32.21 13.02
CA GLU A 255 24.60 31.73 14.37
C GLU A 255 26.03 32.09 14.75
N ASP A 256 26.20 32.89 15.78
CA ASP A 256 27.52 33.25 16.33
C ASP A 256 27.73 32.55 17.68
N PHE A 257 28.54 31.51 17.68
CA PHE A 257 28.84 30.69 18.84
C PHE A 257 30.00 31.21 19.66
N GLN A 258 29.75 31.61 20.90
CA GLN A 258 30.75 31.99 21.87
C GLN A 258 31.23 30.77 22.67
N GLU A 259 32.16 30.00 22.11
CA GLU A 259 32.61 28.71 22.65
C GLU A 259 33.06 28.71 24.11
N LYS A 260 33.67 29.83 24.57
CA LYS A 260 34.19 29.97 25.94
C LYS A 260 33.08 30.10 26.99
N ASN A 261 31.97 30.71 26.63
CA ASN A 261 30.92 31.10 27.58
C ASN A 261 29.64 30.25 27.42
N GLY A 262 29.57 29.39 26.42
CA GLY A 262 28.39 28.55 26.13
C GLY A 262 27.16 29.33 25.65
N PHE A 263 27.39 30.49 25.02
CA PHE A 263 26.32 31.32 24.45
C PHE A 263 26.32 31.32 22.93
N VAL A 264 25.14 31.53 22.35
CA VAL A 264 24.98 31.80 20.92
C VAL A 264 24.17 33.08 20.73
N SER A 265 24.63 33.95 19.85
CA SER A 265 23.91 35.13 19.36
C SER A 265 23.29 34.81 17.99
N LEU A 266 22.04 35.17 17.80
CA LEU A 266 21.32 34.92 16.56
C LEU A 266 21.08 36.22 15.81
N VAL A 267 21.49 36.28 14.56
CA VAL A 267 21.16 37.38 13.65
C VAL A 267 20.24 36.82 12.55
N VAL A 268 19.01 37.31 12.52
CA VAL A 268 18.02 36.90 11.53
C VAL A 268 17.97 37.95 10.43
N ASP A 269 18.45 37.59 9.27
CA ASP A 269 18.43 38.42 8.06
C ASP A 269 17.10 38.23 7.34
N LEU A 270 16.43 39.32 7.04
CA LEU A 270 15.10 39.38 6.45
C LEU A 270 15.17 40.16 5.14
N GLU A 271 14.93 39.45 4.02
CA GLU A 271 14.74 40.07 2.71
C GLU A 271 13.28 39.88 2.30
N ALA A 272 12.45 40.89 2.46
CA ALA A 272 11.02 40.81 2.23
C ALA A 272 10.63 40.81 0.75
N HIS A 273 11.49 41.37 -0.12
CA HIS A 273 11.21 41.65 -1.50
C HIS A 273 9.92 42.45 -1.71
N GLU A 274 9.39 42.46 -2.93
CA GLU A 274 8.17 43.19 -3.27
C GLU A 274 6.94 42.54 -2.63
N LYS A 275 6.08 43.31 -2.03
CA LYS A 275 4.78 42.87 -1.52
C LYS A 275 3.86 42.49 -2.68
N ILE A 276 3.26 41.31 -2.63
CA ILE A 276 2.28 40.85 -3.60
C ILE A 276 0.89 40.99 -3.01
N ASP A 277 0.12 41.91 -3.53
CA ASP A 277 -1.30 42.10 -3.20
C ASP A 277 -2.17 41.47 -4.25
N ILE A 278 -2.92 40.41 -3.87
CA ILE A 278 -3.85 39.72 -4.77
C ILE A 278 -5.26 40.27 -4.53
N ILE A 279 -5.79 40.94 -5.52
CA ILE A 279 -7.10 41.57 -5.50
C ILE A 279 -8.02 40.85 -6.47
N ILE A 280 -9.11 40.26 -5.95
CA ILE A 280 -10.15 39.65 -6.78
C ILE A 280 -11.38 40.51 -6.70
N GLN A 281 -11.83 41.02 -7.85
CA GLN A 281 -13.00 41.91 -8.00
C GLN A 281 -14.09 41.21 -8.78
N GLY A 282 -15.36 41.43 -8.39
CA GLY A 282 -16.54 40.96 -9.13
C GLY A 282 -17.08 39.60 -8.73
N ALA A 283 -16.32 38.78 -7.91
CA ALA A 283 -16.81 37.52 -7.36
C ALA A 283 -16.06 37.16 -6.07
N GLU A 284 -16.71 36.36 -5.21
CA GLU A 284 -16.08 35.77 -4.02
C GLU A 284 -15.33 34.50 -4.41
N VAL A 285 -14.01 34.58 -4.45
CA VAL A 285 -13.10 33.46 -4.70
C VAL A 285 -12.11 33.38 -3.54
N PRO A 286 -11.92 32.20 -2.93
CA PRO A 286 -10.98 32.05 -1.84
C PRO A 286 -9.54 32.38 -2.28
N LEU A 287 -8.86 33.30 -1.58
CA LEU A 287 -7.48 33.65 -1.88
C LEU A 287 -6.51 32.46 -1.72
N SER A 288 -6.86 31.47 -0.87
CA SER A 288 -6.09 30.24 -0.70
C SER A 288 -5.95 29.42 -2.01
N LEU A 289 -6.83 29.63 -2.97
CA LEU A 289 -6.74 29.00 -4.28
C LEU A 289 -5.62 29.59 -5.15
N ILE A 290 -5.33 30.86 -4.98
CA ILE A 290 -4.44 31.67 -5.84
C ILE A 290 -3.07 31.88 -5.22
N ARG A 291 -3.00 32.06 -3.90
CA ARG A 291 -1.74 32.31 -3.17
C ARG A 291 -0.61 31.36 -3.55
N PRO A 292 -0.79 30.02 -3.57
CA PRO A 292 0.31 29.10 -3.85
C PRO A 292 0.98 29.29 -5.21
N ILE A 293 0.25 29.89 -6.17
CA ILE A 293 0.81 30.20 -7.50
C ILE A 293 1.94 31.21 -7.38
N TRP A 294 1.80 32.17 -6.45
CA TRP A 294 2.69 33.30 -6.32
C TRP A 294 3.83 33.07 -5.32
N GLU A 295 3.78 31.99 -4.55
CA GLU A 295 4.87 31.53 -3.69
C GLU A 295 6.02 30.91 -4.49
N THR A 296 5.71 30.24 -5.60
CA THR A 296 6.68 29.47 -6.38
C THR A 296 7.02 30.05 -7.74
N ASN A 297 6.26 31.05 -8.23
CA ASN A 297 6.35 31.51 -9.62
C ASN A 297 7.23 32.75 -9.81
N ILE A 298 8.23 32.58 -10.66
CA ILE A 298 9.14 33.66 -11.09
C ILE A 298 8.57 34.42 -12.31
N PHE A 299 7.73 33.76 -13.15
CA PHE A 299 7.19 34.32 -14.40
C PHE A 299 5.79 34.89 -14.20
N MET A 300 5.68 36.23 -14.24
CA MET A 300 4.42 36.93 -13.98
C MET A 300 3.30 36.59 -14.93
N GLU A 301 3.55 36.54 -16.23
CA GLU A 301 2.54 36.24 -17.23
C GLU A 301 1.92 34.86 -17.04
N TRP A 302 2.77 33.85 -16.82
CA TRP A 302 2.31 32.48 -16.57
C TRP A 302 1.52 32.37 -15.25
N GLY A 303 1.96 33.05 -14.19
CA GLY A 303 1.23 33.12 -12.92
C GLY A 303 -0.16 33.73 -13.06
N ILE A 304 -0.29 34.78 -13.86
CA ILE A 304 -1.58 35.42 -14.16
C ILE A 304 -2.50 34.43 -14.88
N ASP A 305 -2.02 33.74 -15.91
CA ASP A 305 -2.82 32.81 -16.69
C ASP A 305 -3.22 31.56 -15.87
N GLN A 306 -2.32 31.06 -15.04
CA GLN A 306 -2.70 30.02 -14.07
C GLN A 306 -3.76 30.48 -13.08
N GLY A 307 -3.63 31.71 -12.58
CA GLY A 307 -4.63 32.29 -11.69
C GLY A 307 -6.00 32.44 -12.35
N LYS A 308 -6.03 32.95 -13.60
CA LYS A 308 -7.27 33.00 -14.40
C LYS A 308 -7.90 31.61 -14.53
N THR A 309 -7.11 30.61 -14.92
CA THR A 309 -7.59 29.25 -15.13
C THR A 309 -8.18 28.66 -13.85
N LYS A 310 -7.50 28.81 -12.71
CA LYS A 310 -8.03 28.35 -11.42
C LYS A 310 -9.32 29.05 -11.01
N ILE A 311 -9.42 30.38 -11.22
CA ILE A 311 -10.61 31.14 -10.91
C ILE A 311 -11.77 30.70 -11.82
N ILE A 312 -11.54 30.55 -13.12
CA ILE A 312 -12.55 30.10 -14.08
C ILE A 312 -13.06 28.72 -13.67
N LYS A 313 -12.15 27.76 -13.39
CA LYS A 313 -12.51 26.40 -12.95
C LYS A 313 -13.35 26.43 -11.66
N TYR A 314 -12.98 27.27 -10.68
CA TYR A 314 -13.77 27.47 -9.46
C TYR A 314 -15.17 28.03 -9.75
N MET A 315 -15.27 29.02 -10.63
CA MET A 315 -16.55 29.65 -11.00
C MET A 315 -17.43 28.66 -11.78
N HIS A 316 -16.89 27.88 -12.72
CA HIS A 316 -17.58 26.80 -13.40
C HIS A 316 -18.15 25.78 -12.40
N LYS A 317 -17.36 25.38 -11.41
CA LYS A 317 -17.83 24.46 -10.33
C LYS A 317 -19.00 25.05 -9.54
N LYS A 318 -19.10 26.39 -9.45
CA LYS A 318 -20.24 27.09 -8.80
C LYS A 318 -21.44 27.27 -9.71
N GLY A 319 -21.34 26.91 -11.00
CA GLY A 319 -22.40 27.01 -12.02
C GLY A 319 -22.39 28.31 -12.83
N TYR A 320 -21.34 29.13 -12.76
CA TYR A 320 -21.14 30.31 -13.59
C TYR A 320 -20.38 29.94 -14.86
N LEU A 321 -21.06 29.27 -15.78
CA LEU A 321 -20.46 28.62 -16.94
C LEU A 321 -19.86 29.59 -17.98
N PHE A 322 -20.31 30.86 -17.99
CA PHE A 322 -19.85 31.89 -18.92
C PHE A 322 -19.02 32.96 -18.22
N CYS A 323 -18.37 32.59 -17.11
CA CYS A 323 -17.52 33.55 -16.44
C CYS A 323 -16.29 33.86 -17.29
N SER A 324 -15.86 35.12 -17.23
CA SER A 324 -14.59 35.55 -17.79
C SER A 324 -13.74 36.23 -16.72
N VAL A 325 -12.43 36.06 -16.85
CA VAL A 325 -11.48 36.62 -15.87
C VAL A 325 -10.39 37.36 -16.62
N ARG A 326 -10.20 38.65 -16.27
CA ARG A 326 -9.07 39.45 -16.75
C ARG A 326 -8.07 39.63 -15.62
N GLY A 327 -6.83 39.28 -15.89
CA GLY A 327 -5.73 39.49 -14.96
C GLY A 327 -4.86 40.65 -15.43
N SER A 328 -4.46 41.50 -14.52
CA SER A 328 -3.52 42.61 -14.77
C SER A 328 -2.57 42.75 -13.58
N VAL A 329 -1.39 43.28 -13.87
CA VAL A 329 -0.38 43.64 -12.86
C VAL A 329 -0.20 45.14 -12.84
N ALA A 330 -0.24 45.72 -11.66
CA ALA A 330 0.17 47.11 -11.42
C ALA A 330 1.33 47.11 -10.42
N ARG A 331 2.36 47.89 -10.68
CA ARG A 331 3.50 48.06 -9.78
C ARG A 331 3.42 49.47 -9.18
N GLU A 332 3.47 49.51 -7.85
CA GLU A 332 3.51 50.76 -7.07
C GLU A 332 4.70 50.68 -6.10
N GLU A 333 5.74 51.46 -6.31
CA GLU A 333 7.00 51.52 -5.53
C GLU A 333 7.51 50.14 -5.11
N ASN A 334 7.00 49.57 -4.00
CA ASN A 334 7.43 48.29 -3.43
C ASN A 334 6.30 47.27 -3.36
N THR A 335 5.21 47.45 -4.12
CA THR A 335 4.04 46.54 -4.11
C THR A 335 3.65 46.15 -5.54
N ILE A 336 3.56 44.85 -5.76
CA ILE A 336 3.00 44.27 -6.99
C ILE A 336 1.54 43.95 -6.70
N LYS A 337 0.64 44.69 -7.34
CA LYS A 337 -0.81 44.40 -7.26
C LYS A 337 -1.22 43.50 -8.42
N ILE A 338 -1.67 42.31 -8.09
CA ILE A 338 -2.23 41.33 -9.04
C ILE A 338 -3.75 41.45 -8.96
N ILE A 339 -4.35 41.96 -10.01
CA ILE A 339 -5.77 42.24 -10.03
C ILE A 339 -6.47 41.27 -10.98
N TYR A 340 -7.32 40.43 -10.42
CA TYR A 340 -8.21 39.56 -11.18
C TYR A 340 -9.63 40.18 -11.19
N LYS A 341 -10.08 40.66 -12.33
CA LYS A 341 -11.46 41.16 -12.54
C LYS A 341 -12.28 39.99 -13.05
N VAL A 342 -13.17 39.48 -12.21
CA VAL A 342 -14.07 38.35 -12.52
C VAL A 342 -15.39 38.89 -12.96
N PHE A 343 -15.87 38.45 -14.11
CA PHE A 343 -17.20 38.72 -14.64
C PHE A 343 -17.98 37.39 -14.58
N PRO A 344 -18.76 37.15 -13.52
CA PRO A 344 -19.41 35.87 -13.31
C PRO A 344 -20.40 35.45 -14.37
N GLY A 345 -21.13 36.43 -14.92
CA GLY A 345 -22.30 36.15 -15.72
C GLY A 345 -23.45 35.54 -14.91
N ASP A 346 -24.42 34.98 -15.59
CA ASP A 346 -25.54 34.31 -14.96
C ASP A 346 -25.19 32.91 -14.48
N LYS A 347 -25.84 32.46 -13.41
CA LYS A 347 -25.70 31.12 -12.87
C LYS A 347 -26.70 30.17 -13.54
N TYR A 348 -26.16 29.04 -14.06
CA TYR A 348 -26.93 28.01 -14.71
C TYR A 348 -26.79 26.65 -14.02
N LYS A 349 -27.88 25.86 -14.08
CA LYS A 349 -27.84 24.43 -13.81
C LYS A 349 -27.81 23.66 -15.12
N ILE A 350 -26.94 22.68 -15.26
CA ILE A 350 -26.92 21.77 -16.41
C ILE A 350 -28.21 20.95 -16.34
N ASN A 351 -28.99 20.94 -17.42
CA ASN A 351 -30.24 20.20 -17.53
C ASN A 351 -30.02 18.89 -18.28
N ASP A 352 -29.36 18.93 -19.45
CA ASP A 352 -29.08 17.74 -20.25
C ASP A 352 -27.74 17.88 -20.99
N ILE A 353 -27.19 16.73 -21.38
CA ILE A 353 -26.00 16.60 -22.24
C ILE A 353 -26.43 15.86 -23.50
N ILE A 354 -26.27 16.54 -24.64
CA ILE A 354 -26.69 16.07 -25.94
C ILE A 354 -25.48 15.93 -26.84
N PHE A 355 -25.30 14.75 -27.43
CA PHE A 355 -24.30 14.50 -28.47
C PHE A 355 -24.95 14.52 -29.85
N ASN A 356 -24.41 15.33 -30.73
CA ASN A 356 -24.90 15.50 -32.10
C ASN A 356 -23.83 15.12 -33.11
N LYS A 357 -24.25 14.50 -34.22
CA LYS A 357 -23.38 14.03 -35.31
C LYS A 357 -22.37 12.95 -34.89
N SER A 358 -22.66 12.19 -33.85
CA SER A 358 -21.86 10.99 -33.52
C SER A 358 -22.43 9.82 -34.36
N GLU A 359 -21.62 9.32 -35.30
CA GLU A 359 -21.99 8.20 -36.17
C GLU A 359 -21.37 6.89 -35.67
N TYR A 360 -20.15 6.95 -35.12
CA TYR A 360 -19.43 5.80 -34.62
C TYR A 360 -19.92 5.34 -33.25
N PHE A 361 -20.06 6.27 -32.32
CA PHE A 361 -20.64 5.96 -31.01
C PHE A 361 -22.09 6.44 -30.94
N SER A 362 -22.97 5.63 -30.44
CA SER A 362 -24.31 6.10 -30.06
C SER A 362 -24.23 7.07 -28.87
N PRO A 363 -25.17 8.01 -28.74
CA PRO A 363 -25.22 8.93 -27.60
C PRO A 363 -25.25 8.24 -26.25
N ASP A 364 -25.87 7.06 -26.13
CA ASP A 364 -25.95 6.29 -24.90
C ASP A 364 -24.62 5.60 -24.58
N GLU A 365 -23.90 5.12 -25.59
CA GLU A 365 -22.53 4.60 -25.42
C GLU A 365 -21.57 5.70 -24.94
N LEU A 366 -21.60 6.88 -25.54
CA LEU A 366 -20.80 8.02 -25.09
C LEU A 366 -21.14 8.39 -23.65
N LYS A 367 -22.43 8.44 -23.27
CA LYS A 367 -22.85 8.69 -21.90
C LYS A 367 -22.30 7.61 -20.95
N SER A 368 -22.30 6.35 -21.36
CA SER A 368 -21.78 5.24 -20.57
C SER A 368 -20.26 5.30 -20.42
N GLN A 369 -19.52 5.49 -21.52
CA GLN A 369 -18.05 5.56 -21.52
C GLN A 369 -17.53 6.75 -20.70
N LEU A 370 -18.21 7.89 -20.77
CA LEU A 370 -17.86 9.10 -20.03
C LEU A 370 -18.44 9.11 -18.60
N ALA A 371 -19.09 8.03 -18.16
CA ALA A 371 -19.80 7.93 -16.88
C ALA A 371 -20.87 9.03 -16.69
N LEU A 372 -21.61 9.35 -17.76
CA LEU A 372 -22.67 10.36 -17.81
C LEU A 372 -24.09 9.75 -17.91
N GLY A 373 -24.23 8.42 -17.98
CA GLY A 373 -25.49 7.70 -18.18
C GLY A 373 -26.43 7.71 -16.97
N GLU A 374 -27.63 7.11 -17.11
CA GLU A 374 -28.64 6.98 -16.03
C GLU A 374 -28.11 6.21 -14.80
N ASN A 375 -27.04 5.43 -14.96
CA ASN A 375 -26.27 4.81 -13.89
C ASN A 375 -25.24 5.75 -13.26
N ALA A 376 -25.07 6.98 -13.79
CA ALA A 376 -24.33 8.02 -13.11
C ALA A 376 -25.16 8.50 -11.90
N PRO A 377 -24.52 8.85 -10.78
CA PRO A 377 -25.26 9.16 -9.55
C PRO A 377 -26.26 10.26 -9.75
N LEU A 378 -27.51 10.03 -9.35
CA LEU A 378 -28.59 11.01 -9.34
C LEU A 378 -28.22 12.32 -8.61
N LEU A 379 -27.15 12.34 -7.82
CA LEU A 379 -26.64 13.48 -7.08
C LEU A 379 -25.33 14.06 -7.64
N SER A 380 -24.71 13.45 -8.61
CA SER A 380 -23.64 14.09 -9.37
C SER A 380 -24.24 14.92 -10.51
N SER A 381 -24.84 16.04 -10.16
CA SER A 381 -24.94 17.13 -11.14
C SER A 381 -23.54 17.34 -11.69
N ILE A 382 -23.35 17.08 -12.99
CA ILE A 382 -22.08 17.33 -13.65
C ILE A 382 -21.69 18.75 -13.32
N THR A 383 -20.51 18.87 -12.71
CA THR A 383 -20.02 20.18 -12.32
C THR A 383 -19.59 20.93 -13.59
N GLY A 384 -19.73 22.22 -13.60
CA GLY A 384 -19.42 23.01 -14.80
C GLY A 384 -17.95 22.89 -15.21
N ASP A 385 -17.02 22.67 -14.28
CA ASP A 385 -15.61 22.41 -14.60
C ASP A 385 -15.43 21.13 -15.40
N ARG A 386 -16.06 20.00 -15.00
CA ARG A 386 -16.02 18.75 -15.75
C ARG A 386 -16.64 18.90 -17.16
N LEU A 387 -17.69 19.70 -17.29
CA LEU A 387 -18.33 19.94 -18.59
C LEU A 387 -17.36 20.48 -19.66
N PHE A 388 -16.41 21.32 -19.24
CA PHE A 388 -15.39 21.88 -20.13
C PHE A 388 -14.15 20.94 -20.30
N GLU A 389 -14.04 19.88 -19.53
CA GLU A 389 -13.04 18.82 -19.71
C GLU A 389 -13.53 17.73 -20.67
N LEU A 390 -14.86 17.55 -20.82
CA LEU A 390 -15.45 16.52 -21.68
C LEU A 390 -15.00 16.56 -23.15
N PRO A 391 -14.82 17.71 -23.82
CA PRO A 391 -14.33 17.73 -25.20
C PRO A 391 -13.03 16.91 -25.36
N SER A 392 -12.03 17.15 -24.50
CA SER A 392 -10.75 16.44 -24.56
C SER A 392 -10.88 14.95 -24.17
N GLU A 393 -11.80 14.62 -23.26
CA GLU A 393 -12.09 13.21 -22.92
C GLU A 393 -12.73 12.49 -24.13
N ILE A 394 -13.63 13.15 -24.84
CA ILE A 394 -14.28 12.60 -26.05
C ILE A 394 -13.25 12.47 -27.19
N GLU A 395 -12.44 13.50 -27.45
CA GLU A 395 -11.37 13.45 -28.44
C GLU A 395 -10.43 12.26 -28.19
N SER A 396 -9.98 12.10 -26.95
CA SER A 396 -9.13 10.96 -26.56
C SER A 396 -9.83 9.61 -26.76
N LEU A 397 -11.13 9.51 -26.46
CA LEU A 397 -11.91 8.29 -26.70
C LEU A 397 -11.95 7.94 -28.19
N TYR A 398 -12.22 8.93 -29.06
CA TYR A 398 -12.23 8.74 -30.51
C TYR A 398 -10.83 8.42 -31.07
N GLU A 399 -9.77 9.03 -30.54
CA GLU A 399 -8.39 8.68 -30.93
C GLU A 399 -8.09 7.20 -30.69
N THR A 400 -8.55 6.63 -29.56
CA THR A 400 -8.37 5.20 -29.28
C THR A 400 -9.09 4.30 -30.29
N GLN A 401 -10.09 4.82 -30.96
CA GLN A 401 -10.86 4.15 -32.01
C GLN A 401 -10.40 4.53 -33.44
N GLY A 402 -9.22 5.14 -33.54
CA GLY A 402 -8.60 5.44 -34.84
C GLY A 402 -9.03 6.74 -35.49
N PHE A 403 -9.66 7.65 -34.80
CA PHE A 403 -10.08 8.96 -35.30
C PHE A 403 -9.18 10.09 -34.75
N PRO A 404 -7.99 10.32 -35.33
CA PRO A 404 -7.04 11.31 -34.79
C PRO A 404 -7.46 12.77 -35.06
N ASP A 405 -8.29 13.00 -36.05
CA ASP A 405 -8.71 14.34 -36.45
C ASP A 405 -10.06 14.75 -35.86
N THR A 406 -10.55 14.01 -34.85
CA THR A 406 -11.82 14.33 -34.16
C THR A 406 -11.76 15.71 -33.54
N ARG A 407 -12.81 16.50 -33.79
CA ARG A 407 -13.00 17.84 -33.22
C ARG A 407 -14.35 17.94 -32.52
N ILE A 408 -14.31 18.50 -31.32
CA ILE A 408 -15.51 18.64 -30.50
C ILE A 408 -15.83 20.12 -30.28
N ALA A 409 -17.01 20.55 -30.73
CA ALA A 409 -17.49 21.87 -30.43
C ALA A 409 -18.60 21.81 -29.38
N LEU A 410 -18.38 22.48 -28.24
CA LEU A 410 -19.37 22.59 -27.17
C LEU A 410 -20.22 23.83 -27.35
N ASN A 411 -21.52 23.64 -27.56
CA ASN A 411 -22.50 24.70 -27.66
C ASN A 411 -23.55 24.59 -26.55
N PHE A 412 -24.28 25.67 -26.31
CA PHE A 412 -25.23 25.76 -25.20
C PHE A 412 -26.60 26.25 -25.65
N ARG A 413 -27.64 25.52 -25.22
CA ARG A 413 -29.02 25.94 -25.34
C ARG A 413 -29.55 26.40 -23.98
N LYS A 414 -29.92 27.70 -23.88
CA LYS A 414 -30.29 28.33 -22.60
C LYS A 414 -31.81 28.33 -22.40
N TYR A 415 -32.25 27.97 -21.16
CA TYR A 415 -33.66 28.05 -20.75
C TYR A 415 -33.72 28.70 -19.35
N LYS A 416 -34.09 29.99 -19.28
CA LYS A 416 -34.10 30.71 -17.97
C LYS A 416 -32.81 30.49 -17.16
N LYS A 417 -32.87 29.62 -16.14
CA LYS A 417 -31.73 29.27 -15.27
C LYS A 417 -31.14 27.87 -15.52
N LYS A 418 -31.60 27.21 -16.59
CA LYS A 418 -31.10 25.88 -17.00
C LYS A 418 -30.39 25.96 -18.35
N ILE A 419 -29.54 24.98 -18.62
CA ILE A 419 -28.77 24.91 -19.85
C ILE A 419 -28.61 23.47 -20.29
N ASP A 420 -28.84 23.23 -21.59
CA ASP A 420 -28.41 21.97 -22.20
C ASP A 420 -27.04 22.19 -22.84
N ALA A 421 -26.10 21.26 -22.59
CA ALA A 421 -24.82 21.25 -23.25
C ALA A 421 -24.89 20.36 -24.49
N ILE A 422 -24.56 20.91 -25.64
CA ILE A 422 -24.64 20.22 -26.93
C ILE A 422 -23.22 20.07 -27.47
N PHE A 423 -22.76 18.84 -27.56
CA PHE A 423 -21.46 18.49 -28.14
C PHE A 423 -21.68 18.13 -29.61
N PHE A 424 -21.13 18.94 -30.50
CA PHE A 424 -21.07 18.64 -31.92
C PHE A 424 -19.76 17.93 -32.20
N ILE A 425 -19.87 16.72 -32.72
CA ILE A 425 -18.74 15.84 -32.95
C ILE A 425 -18.50 15.81 -34.47
N GLU A 426 -17.30 16.23 -34.86
CA GLU A 426 -16.78 16.02 -36.21
C GLU A 426 -15.75 14.91 -36.10
N GLU A 427 -16.15 13.68 -36.42
CA GLU A 427 -15.35 12.49 -36.15
C GLU A 427 -14.05 12.41 -36.97
N GLY A 428 -14.08 13.03 -38.16
CA GLY A 428 -12.99 12.90 -39.11
C GLY A 428 -13.02 11.54 -39.82
N VAL A 429 -11.89 11.12 -40.36
CA VAL A 429 -11.76 9.83 -41.05
C VAL A 429 -11.07 8.83 -40.16
N GLN A 430 -11.64 7.63 -40.06
CA GLN A 430 -11.06 6.56 -39.26
C GLN A 430 -9.81 6.00 -39.93
N ASN A 431 -8.71 5.98 -39.21
CA ASN A 431 -7.51 5.24 -39.55
C ASN A 431 -7.65 3.79 -39.11
N ILE A 432 -7.38 2.85 -40.04
CA ILE A 432 -7.49 1.43 -39.82
C ILE A 432 -6.16 0.73 -40.00
N THR A 433 -5.96 -0.35 -39.26
CA THR A 433 -4.83 -1.26 -39.46
C THR A 433 -5.15 -2.20 -40.62
N LYS A 434 -4.38 -2.09 -41.71
CA LYS A 434 -4.60 -2.89 -42.92
C LYS A 434 -3.96 -4.25 -42.84
N LYS A 435 -2.72 -4.29 -42.37
CA LYS A 435 -1.91 -5.51 -42.28
C LYS A 435 -0.99 -5.47 -41.08
N ILE A 436 -0.83 -6.60 -40.44
CA ILE A 436 0.15 -6.81 -39.34
C ILE A 436 1.12 -7.89 -39.82
N SER A 437 2.43 -7.61 -39.72
CA SER A 437 3.49 -8.53 -40.10
C SER A 437 4.57 -8.61 -39.04
N PHE A 438 5.14 -9.79 -38.91
CA PHE A 438 6.27 -10.05 -38.01
C PHE A 438 7.46 -10.48 -38.85
N LYS A 439 8.62 -9.87 -38.58
CA LYS A 439 9.87 -10.16 -39.30
C LYS A 439 10.90 -10.59 -38.27
N GLY A 440 11.56 -11.72 -38.50
CA GLY A 440 12.61 -12.24 -37.61
C GLY A 440 12.10 -13.09 -36.45
N ALA A 441 10.78 -13.36 -36.35
CA ALA A 441 10.21 -14.33 -35.43
C ALA A 441 10.34 -15.73 -36.06
N GLU A 442 11.33 -16.50 -35.64
CA GLU A 442 11.61 -17.82 -36.19
C GLU A 442 11.11 -18.96 -35.30
N ASN A 443 11.10 -18.73 -33.96
CA ASN A 443 10.82 -19.74 -32.97
C ASN A 443 9.41 -19.63 -32.36
N VAL A 444 8.73 -18.49 -32.55
CA VAL A 444 7.37 -18.26 -32.04
C VAL A 444 6.43 -18.07 -33.23
N SER A 445 5.35 -18.85 -33.27
CA SER A 445 4.42 -18.81 -34.40
C SER A 445 3.66 -17.50 -34.46
N THR A 446 3.31 -17.06 -35.65
CA THR A 446 2.57 -15.82 -35.90
C THR A 446 1.21 -15.81 -35.16
N GLU A 447 0.57 -16.96 -35.02
CA GLU A 447 -0.71 -17.09 -34.30
C GLU A 447 -0.56 -16.70 -32.82
N VAL A 448 0.50 -17.20 -32.17
CA VAL A 448 0.82 -16.88 -30.76
C VAL A 448 1.14 -15.41 -30.59
N LEU A 449 1.85 -14.81 -31.56
CA LEU A 449 2.16 -13.38 -31.50
C LEU A 449 0.89 -12.54 -31.66
N LEU A 450 0.00 -12.92 -32.58
CA LEU A 450 -1.29 -12.23 -32.80
C LEU A 450 -2.23 -12.33 -31.59
N GLU A 451 -2.23 -13.47 -30.87
CA GLU A 451 -3.03 -13.63 -29.65
C GLU A 451 -2.57 -12.74 -28.49
N ASN A 452 -1.33 -12.26 -28.53
CA ASN A 452 -0.73 -11.46 -27.46
C ASN A 452 -0.66 -9.96 -27.77
N ILE A 453 -1.27 -9.49 -28.84
CA ILE A 453 -1.42 -8.07 -29.19
C ILE A 453 -2.91 -7.67 -29.13
N GLU A 454 -3.16 -6.40 -28.84
CA GLU A 454 -4.52 -5.83 -28.82
C GLU A 454 -4.92 -5.29 -30.19
N THR A 455 -3.95 -4.95 -31.05
CA THR A 455 -4.18 -4.46 -32.42
C THR A 455 -4.49 -5.65 -33.33
N PHE A 456 -5.49 -5.48 -34.23
CA PHE A 456 -5.90 -6.50 -35.18
C PHE A 456 -6.15 -5.90 -36.58
N GLU A 457 -6.01 -6.72 -37.60
CA GLU A 457 -6.26 -6.32 -38.99
C GLU A 457 -7.72 -5.93 -39.20
N GLY A 458 -7.97 -4.81 -39.86
CA GLY A 458 -9.30 -4.21 -40.02
C GLY A 458 -9.77 -3.37 -38.82
N GLY A 459 -9.03 -3.42 -37.72
CA GLY A 459 -9.32 -2.66 -36.52
C GLY A 459 -8.79 -1.23 -36.53
N PRO A 460 -9.18 -0.41 -35.55
CA PRO A 460 -8.76 0.98 -35.43
C PRO A 460 -7.24 1.09 -35.20
N PHE A 461 -6.59 1.96 -35.98
CA PHE A 461 -5.18 2.26 -35.79
C PHE A 461 -5.00 3.32 -34.70
N TYR A 462 -4.22 2.97 -33.67
CA TYR A 462 -3.87 3.87 -32.58
C TYR A 462 -2.42 3.62 -32.14
N GLN A 463 -1.53 4.57 -32.40
CA GLN A 463 -0.08 4.42 -32.22
C GLN A 463 0.35 4.00 -30.79
N PRO A 464 -0.25 4.55 -29.71
CA PRO A 464 0.08 4.09 -28.36
C PRO A 464 -0.30 2.62 -28.09
N ARG A 465 -1.34 2.07 -28.75
CA ARG A 465 -1.69 0.64 -28.68
C ARG A 465 -0.60 -0.21 -29.32
N VAL A 466 -0.09 0.20 -30.47
CA VAL A 466 1.03 -0.50 -31.13
C VAL A 466 2.28 -0.53 -30.25
N GLN A 467 2.56 0.57 -29.53
CA GLN A 467 3.67 0.58 -28.56
C GLN A 467 3.43 -0.39 -27.42
N LYS A 468 2.20 -0.41 -26.86
CA LYS A 468 1.82 -1.39 -25.83
C LYS A 468 1.92 -2.83 -26.31
N ASP A 469 1.55 -3.08 -27.58
CA ASP A 469 1.68 -4.40 -28.19
C ASP A 469 3.15 -4.81 -28.31
N THR A 470 4.05 -3.85 -28.62
CA THR A 470 5.49 -4.11 -28.61
C THR A 470 5.96 -4.57 -27.22
N GLU A 471 5.54 -3.89 -26.16
CA GLU A 471 5.85 -4.27 -24.77
C GLU A 471 5.23 -5.63 -24.38
N ASN A 472 4.01 -5.92 -24.84
CA ASN A 472 3.34 -7.21 -24.61
C ASN A 472 4.12 -8.35 -25.27
N LEU A 473 4.60 -8.15 -26.51
CA LEU A 473 5.39 -9.14 -27.22
C LEU A 473 6.76 -9.35 -26.56
N GLU A 474 7.46 -8.29 -26.13
CA GLU A 474 8.71 -8.43 -25.37
C GLU A 474 8.48 -9.24 -24.07
N ASN A 475 7.41 -8.96 -23.34
CA ASN A 475 7.04 -9.71 -22.16
C ASN A 475 6.70 -11.18 -22.49
N LEU A 476 6.06 -11.45 -23.63
CA LEU A 476 5.79 -12.81 -24.10
C LEU A 476 7.08 -13.60 -24.26
N TYR A 477 8.09 -13.05 -24.98
CA TYR A 477 9.36 -13.70 -25.17
C TYR A 477 10.11 -13.91 -23.85
N LEU A 478 10.11 -12.91 -22.96
CA LEU A 478 10.68 -13.05 -21.61
C LEU A 478 9.99 -14.15 -20.80
N ASN A 479 8.66 -14.29 -20.93
CA ASN A 479 7.90 -15.35 -20.25
C ASN A 479 8.09 -16.74 -20.91
N MET A 480 8.62 -16.79 -22.13
CA MET A 480 9.05 -18.02 -22.78
C MET A 480 10.51 -18.40 -22.49
N GLY A 481 11.23 -17.54 -21.75
CA GLY A 481 12.63 -17.75 -21.37
C GLY A 481 13.66 -17.19 -22.33
N TYR A 482 13.28 -16.32 -23.26
CA TYR A 482 14.24 -15.64 -24.13
C TYR A 482 14.88 -14.45 -23.40
N ARG A 483 16.17 -14.23 -23.66
CA ARG A 483 16.93 -13.10 -23.13
C ARG A 483 17.55 -12.29 -24.28
N GLY A 484 17.58 -10.97 -24.08
CA GLY A 484 18.10 -10.07 -25.11
C GLY A 484 17.19 -9.93 -26.32
N THR A 485 15.89 -10.22 -26.16
CA THR A 485 14.87 -9.95 -27.17
C THR A 485 14.71 -8.46 -27.36
N GLU A 486 14.78 -7.98 -28.57
CA GLU A 486 14.52 -6.59 -28.96
C GLU A 486 13.41 -6.60 -29.99
N ILE A 487 12.32 -5.84 -29.74
CA ILE A 487 11.22 -5.71 -30.68
C ILE A 487 11.04 -4.25 -31.05
N LYS A 488 10.97 -3.97 -32.33
CA LYS A 488 10.72 -2.63 -32.86
C LYS A 488 9.47 -2.66 -33.71
N SER A 489 8.57 -1.74 -33.46
CA SER A 489 7.41 -1.56 -34.33
C SER A 489 7.66 -0.44 -35.33
N SER A 490 7.36 -0.67 -36.59
CA SER A 490 7.31 0.34 -37.63
C SER A 490 5.90 0.41 -38.21
N THR A 491 5.48 1.62 -38.60
CA THR A 491 4.17 1.86 -39.16
C THR A 491 4.33 2.58 -40.52
N GLU A 492 3.77 2.02 -41.56
CA GLU A 492 3.77 2.60 -42.89
C GLU A 492 2.38 2.91 -43.40
N LYS A 493 2.18 4.05 -44.00
CA LYS A 493 0.90 4.43 -44.62
C LYS A 493 0.67 3.63 -45.90
N ALA A 494 -0.37 2.78 -45.88
CA ALA A 494 -0.70 1.87 -46.99
C ALA A 494 -1.84 2.34 -47.88
N GLY A 495 -2.39 3.53 -47.58
CA GLY A 495 -3.50 4.19 -48.26
C GLY A 495 -3.81 5.52 -47.62
N GLU A 496 -4.91 6.18 -47.99
CA GLU A 496 -5.27 7.47 -47.38
C GLU A 496 -5.47 7.37 -45.86
N ASN A 497 -6.13 6.29 -45.38
CA ASN A 497 -6.52 6.10 -44.01
C ASN A 497 -6.22 4.67 -43.50
N SER A 498 -5.19 4.06 -44.06
CA SER A 498 -4.81 2.70 -43.68
C SER A 498 -3.32 2.58 -43.44
N PHE A 499 -2.96 1.81 -42.44
CA PHE A 499 -1.58 1.63 -41.97
C PHE A 499 -1.21 0.16 -41.94
N ASN A 500 -0.03 -0.18 -42.42
CA ASN A 500 0.60 -1.45 -42.19
C ASN A 500 1.48 -1.32 -40.95
N ILE A 501 1.47 -2.35 -40.13
CA ILE A 501 2.32 -2.45 -38.95
C ILE A 501 3.27 -3.62 -39.15
N GLU A 502 4.55 -3.38 -38.99
CA GLU A 502 5.55 -4.41 -38.98
C GLU A 502 6.27 -4.43 -37.63
N PHE A 503 6.29 -5.59 -36.99
CA PHE A 503 7.08 -5.84 -35.80
C PHE A 503 8.35 -6.56 -36.22
N GLU A 504 9.50 -5.89 -36.11
CA GLU A 504 10.83 -6.47 -36.35
C GLU A 504 11.30 -7.08 -35.02
N VAL A 505 11.36 -8.40 -34.97
CA VAL A 505 11.69 -9.19 -33.81
C VAL A 505 13.12 -9.71 -33.94
N LYS A 506 13.94 -9.43 -32.94
CA LYS A 506 15.23 -10.10 -32.73
C LYS A 506 15.06 -10.95 -31.48
N GLU A 507 14.84 -12.25 -31.64
CA GLU A 507 14.38 -13.14 -30.59
C GLU A 507 15.33 -13.29 -29.40
N GLY A 508 16.65 -13.14 -29.62
CA GLY A 508 17.61 -13.40 -28.56
C GLY A 508 17.85 -14.89 -28.32
N GLU A 509 18.47 -15.23 -27.23
CA GLU A 509 18.78 -16.60 -26.84
C GLU A 509 17.77 -17.12 -25.80
N ARG A 510 17.33 -18.37 -25.98
CA ARG A 510 16.44 -19.02 -25.04
C ARG A 510 17.24 -19.70 -23.93
N VAL A 511 17.10 -19.21 -22.71
CA VAL A 511 17.97 -19.53 -21.58
C VAL A 511 17.30 -20.52 -20.63
N ARG A 512 18.09 -21.46 -20.09
CA ARG A 512 17.68 -22.44 -19.07
C ARG A 512 18.32 -22.13 -17.73
N ILE A 513 17.63 -22.48 -16.66
CA ILE A 513 18.14 -22.38 -15.29
C ILE A 513 19.09 -23.55 -15.04
N LYS A 514 20.35 -23.26 -14.69
CA LYS A 514 21.32 -24.30 -14.29
C LYS A 514 21.13 -24.62 -12.82
N ASP A 515 21.23 -23.61 -11.95
CA ASP A 515 21.14 -23.78 -10.52
C ASP A 515 20.38 -22.65 -9.83
N ILE A 516 19.86 -22.94 -8.63
CA ILE A 516 19.14 -21.99 -7.77
C ILE A 516 19.96 -21.82 -6.49
N ILE A 517 20.53 -20.64 -6.33
CA ILE A 517 21.41 -20.28 -5.24
C ILE A 517 20.62 -19.42 -4.25
N ILE A 518 20.65 -19.78 -2.97
CA ILE A 518 19.97 -19.03 -1.91
C ILE A 518 21.02 -18.37 -1.03
N ALA A 519 20.83 -17.08 -0.75
CA ALA A 519 21.72 -16.29 0.08
C ALA A 519 20.97 -15.40 1.07
N GLY A 520 21.60 -15.14 2.23
CA GLY A 520 21.06 -14.20 3.23
C GLY A 520 20.06 -14.79 4.22
N ASN A 521 19.73 -16.07 4.13
CA ASN A 521 18.88 -16.79 5.07
C ASN A 521 19.68 -17.34 6.23
N LYS A 522 19.79 -16.58 7.32
CA LYS A 522 20.57 -16.95 8.51
C LYS A 522 19.88 -18.00 9.38
N THR A 523 18.58 -17.89 9.55
CA THR A 523 17.76 -18.75 10.40
C THR A 523 16.67 -19.48 9.64
N THR A 524 16.27 -18.96 8.49
CA THR A 524 15.29 -19.61 7.63
C THR A 524 15.94 -20.78 6.90
N ARG A 525 15.30 -21.93 6.93
CA ARG A 525 15.80 -23.13 6.22
C ARG A 525 15.70 -22.94 4.72
N ASN A 526 16.67 -23.42 3.95
CA ASN A 526 16.62 -23.40 2.47
C ASN A 526 15.31 -23.98 1.95
N ASN A 527 14.86 -25.11 2.49
CA ASN A 527 13.60 -25.74 2.09
C ASN A 527 12.37 -24.83 2.29
N THR A 528 12.42 -23.90 3.23
CA THR A 528 11.32 -22.92 3.44
C THR A 528 11.24 -21.93 2.29
N ILE A 529 12.36 -21.61 1.65
CA ILE A 529 12.43 -20.74 0.48
C ILE A 529 12.14 -21.56 -0.79
N LEU A 530 12.81 -22.72 -0.93
CA LEU A 530 12.68 -23.58 -2.12
C LEU A 530 11.25 -24.05 -2.40
N ARG A 531 10.47 -24.31 -1.36
CA ARG A 531 9.04 -24.72 -1.55
C ARG A 531 8.18 -23.63 -2.20
N GLU A 532 8.62 -22.37 -2.17
CA GLU A 532 7.93 -21.25 -2.82
C GLU A 532 8.40 -21.01 -4.26
N VAL A 533 9.46 -21.68 -4.69
CA VAL A 533 10.02 -21.57 -6.02
C VAL A 533 9.16 -22.35 -7.00
N LEU A 534 8.84 -21.73 -8.14
CA LEU A 534 7.94 -22.29 -9.17
C LEU A 534 8.67 -22.99 -10.32
N PHE A 535 9.98 -22.97 -10.31
CA PHE A 535 10.85 -23.53 -11.35
C PHE A 535 11.90 -24.46 -10.75
N GLN A 536 12.50 -25.29 -11.57
CA GLN A 536 13.52 -26.26 -11.18
C GLN A 536 14.76 -26.11 -12.10
N PRO A 537 15.95 -26.56 -11.67
CA PRO A 537 17.09 -26.68 -12.55
C PRO A 537 16.75 -27.47 -13.83
N GLY A 538 17.12 -26.92 -14.98
CA GLY A 538 16.77 -27.47 -16.31
C GLY A 538 15.56 -26.82 -16.97
N ASP A 539 14.71 -26.13 -16.24
CA ASP A 539 13.57 -25.40 -16.80
C ASP A 539 14.02 -24.16 -17.56
N TYR A 540 13.19 -23.66 -18.47
CA TYR A 540 13.44 -22.37 -19.10
C TYR A 540 13.24 -21.24 -18.10
N ALA A 541 14.08 -20.23 -18.17
CA ALA A 541 14.08 -19.07 -17.26
C ALA A 541 12.93 -18.10 -17.57
N ARG A 542 11.72 -18.46 -17.19
CA ARG A 542 10.48 -17.74 -17.46
C ARG A 542 10.30 -16.58 -16.48
N SER A 543 10.25 -15.38 -16.99
CA SER A 543 10.20 -14.15 -16.16
C SER A 543 8.94 -14.05 -15.33
N ASP A 544 7.80 -14.59 -15.78
CA ASP A 544 6.56 -14.66 -15.00
C ASP A 544 6.68 -15.57 -13.77
N GLU A 545 7.33 -16.74 -13.92
CA GLU A 545 7.58 -17.66 -12.81
C GLU A 545 8.59 -17.08 -11.81
N ILE A 546 9.63 -16.39 -12.30
CA ILE A 546 10.61 -15.70 -11.44
C ILE A 546 9.92 -14.59 -10.63
N ARG A 547 9.10 -13.74 -11.28
CA ARG A 547 8.33 -12.70 -10.58
C ARG A 547 7.34 -13.29 -9.57
N ASN A 548 6.64 -14.35 -9.93
CA ASN A 548 5.70 -15.03 -9.05
C ASN A 548 6.41 -15.69 -7.87
N THR A 549 7.56 -16.31 -8.09
CA THR A 549 8.42 -16.86 -7.02
C THR A 549 8.83 -15.78 -6.04
N LYS A 550 9.34 -14.64 -6.55
CA LYS A 550 9.69 -13.48 -5.70
C LYS A 550 8.50 -13.02 -4.85
N ARG A 551 7.30 -12.93 -5.44
CA ARG A 551 6.07 -12.56 -4.72
C ARG A 551 5.72 -13.59 -3.64
N ARG A 552 5.77 -14.88 -3.94
CA ARG A 552 5.48 -15.96 -2.99
C ARG A 552 6.44 -15.94 -1.80
N ILE A 553 7.74 -15.83 -2.04
CA ILE A 553 8.75 -15.72 -0.98
C ILE A 553 8.50 -14.44 -0.13
N SER A 554 8.18 -13.30 -0.77
CA SER A 554 7.86 -12.07 -0.06
C SER A 554 6.61 -12.20 0.81
N ASN A 555 5.60 -12.94 0.34
CA ASN A 555 4.35 -13.17 1.06
C ASN A 555 4.49 -14.05 2.31
N LEU A 556 5.61 -14.75 2.47
CA LEU A 556 5.91 -15.44 3.73
C LEU A 556 5.99 -14.48 4.94
N GLY A 557 6.16 -13.17 4.70
CA GLY A 557 6.17 -12.14 5.75
C GLY A 557 7.38 -12.17 6.68
N ILE A 558 8.32 -13.08 6.46
CA ILE A 558 9.54 -13.25 7.28
C ILE A 558 10.75 -12.50 6.72
N PHE A 559 10.63 -11.97 5.50
CA PHE A 559 11.70 -11.23 4.82
C PHE A 559 11.32 -9.76 4.62
N THR A 560 12.27 -8.87 4.85
CA THR A 560 12.12 -7.43 4.59
C THR A 560 12.48 -7.07 3.16
N LYS A 561 13.32 -7.88 2.51
CA LYS A 561 13.69 -7.70 1.11
C LYS A 561 13.91 -9.09 0.49
N VAL A 562 13.43 -9.27 -0.73
CA VAL A 562 13.67 -10.43 -1.57
C VAL A 562 14.09 -9.93 -2.95
N THR A 563 15.24 -10.37 -3.43
CA THR A 563 15.70 -10.13 -4.81
C THR A 563 15.99 -11.47 -5.45
N ILE A 564 15.69 -11.59 -6.74
CA ILE A 564 16.13 -12.70 -7.56
C ILE A 564 16.96 -12.07 -8.69
N GLU A 565 18.20 -12.44 -8.74
CA GLU A 565 19.18 -11.95 -9.73
C GLU A 565 19.53 -13.08 -10.69
N GLU A 566 19.51 -12.76 -11.97
CA GLU A 566 19.82 -13.66 -13.06
C GLU A 566 21.31 -13.55 -13.34
N ILE A 567 22.07 -14.62 -13.16
CA ILE A 567 23.51 -14.69 -13.39
C ILE A 567 23.71 -15.48 -14.69
N SER A 568 23.94 -14.77 -15.79
CA SER A 568 24.17 -15.38 -17.11
C SER A 568 25.44 -16.21 -17.10
N LEU A 569 25.34 -17.40 -17.66
CA LEU A 569 26.43 -18.33 -17.93
C LEU A 569 26.62 -18.48 -19.44
N ASP A 570 27.70 -19.11 -19.87
CA ASP A 570 27.88 -19.42 -21.28
C ASP A 570 26.90 -20.49 -21.78
N LYS A 571 26.58 -20.48 -23.09
CA LYS A 571 25.77 -21.50 -23.76
C LYS A 571 24.27 -21.58 -23.38
N GLY A 572 23.61 -20.47 -23.18
CA GLY A 572 22.14 -20.45 -22.91
C GLY A 572 21.72 -20.99 -21.54
N TRP A 573 22.57 -20.85 -20.54
CA TRP A 573 22.29 -21.17 -19.15
C TRP A 573 22.43 -19.95 -18.25
N GLU A 574 21.65 -19.92 -17.18
CA GLU A 574 21.79 -18.92 -16.11
C GLU A 574 21.59 -19.55 -14.74
N ASN A 575 22.26 -19.01 -13.73
CA ASN A 575 21.97 -19.29 -12.32
C ASN A 575 21.03 -18.23 -11.78
N LEU A 576 20.10 -18.65 -10.93
CA LEU A 576 19.21 -17.72 -10.23
C LEU A 576 19.63 -17.56 -8.77
N LEU A 577 20.11 -16.37 -8.42
CA LEU A 577 20.48 -16.02 -7.06
C LEU A 577 19.30 -15.42 -6.33
N ILE A 578 18.71 -16.16 -5.41
CA ILE A 578 17.64 -15.70 -4.51
C ILE A 578 18.28 -15.13 -3.25
N SER A 579 18.40 -13.81 -3.20
CA SER A 579 18.93 -13.12 -2.01
C SER A 579 17.78 -12.63 -1.14
N VAL A 580 17.81 -13.00 0.13
CA VAL A 580 16.80 -12.63 1.11
C VAL A 580 17.41 -11.86 2.28
N LYS A 581 16.66 -10.89 2.81
CA LYS A 581 17.00 -10.23 4.08
C LYS A 581 15.92 -10.56 5.10
N GLU A 582 16.27 -11.28 6.14
CA GLU A 582 15.33 -11.66 7.20
C GLU A 582 14.84 -10.44 7.98
N GLY A 583 13.56 -10.46 8.34
CA GLY A 583 12.90 -9.43 9.15
C GLY A 583 13.12 -9.65 10.65
N GLN A 584 12.57 -8.73 11.44
CA GLN A 584 12.49 -8.94 12.88
C GLN A 584 11.61 -10.16 13.18
N ARG A 585 11.96 -10.95 14.17
CA ARG A 585 11.21 -12.15 14.55
C ARG A 585 10.30 -11.94 15.75
N HIS A 586 10.54 -10.89 16.51
CA HIS A 586 9.77 -10.59 17.72
C HIS A 586 9.03 -9.27 17.54
N TYR A 587 7.73 -9.30 17.73
CA TYR A 587 6.86 -8.12 17.70
C TYR A 587 6.08 -8.04 19.00
N VAL A 588 5.96 -6.83 19.52
CA VAL A 588 5.06 -6.50 20.62
C VAL A 588 4.07 -5.47 20.08
N SER A 589 2.79 -5.80 20.12
CA SER A 589 1.71 -4.89 19.74
C SER A 589 0.88 -4.56 20.99
N LEU A 590 0.66 -3.28 21.22
CA LEU A 590 -0.21 -2.79 22.28
C LEU A 590 -1.32 -1.97 21.64
N GLY A 591 -2.55 -2.33 21.92
CA GLY A 591 -3.74 -1.67 21.39
C GLY A 591 -4.66 -1.21 22.51
N VAL A 592 -5.20 0.01 22.37
CA VAL A 592 -6.30 0.51 23.17
C VAL A 592 -7.45 0.82 22.23
N GLY A 593 -8.62 0.31 22.53
CA GLY A 593 -9.81 0.47 21.71
C GLY A 593 -11.05 0.71 22.58
N LEU A 594 -12.16 0.91 21.90
CA LEU A 594 -13.46 1.09 22.50
C LEU A 594 -14.37 -0.04 22.04
N GLU A 595 -15.00 -0.73 22.96
CA GLU A 595 -16.01 -1.75 22.69
C GLU A 595 -17.40 -1.19 22.90
N THR A 596 -18.30 -1.43 21.96
CA THR A 596 -19.70 -1.02 22.05
C THR A 596 -20.60 -2.24 22.17
N LYS A 597 -21.21 -2.44 23.35
CA LYS A 597 -22.29 -3.43 23.58
C LYS A 597 -23.45 -2.73 24.29
N ASN A 598 -24.66 -2.87 23.78
CA ASN A 598 -25.85 -2.23 24.35
C ASN A 598 -26.42 -3.03 25.54
N GLU A 599 -26.69 -2.37 26.65
CA GLU A 599 -27.42 -2.94 27.80
C GLU A 599 -28.85 -2.39 27.93
N PRO A 600 -29.85 -3.26 28.31
CA PRO A 600 -31.24 -2.90 28.26
C PRO A 600 -31.81 -2.13 29.47
N ARG A 601 -31.10 -2.02 30.59
CA ARG A 601 -31.76 -1.69 31.89
C ARG A 601 -31.25 -0.49 32.69
N SER A 602 -30.30 0.29 32.19
CA SER A 602 -29.90 1.52 32.87
C SER A 602 -30.41 2.75 32.16
N PHE A 603 -31.16 3.59 32.85
CA PHE A 603 -31.66 4.89 32.39
C PHE A 603 -30.52 5.92 32.16
N GLN A 604 -29.28 5.53 32.42
CA GLN A 604 -28.10 6.32 32.18
C GLN A 604 -27.50 5.90 30.83
N ALA A 605 -27.95 6.56 29.77
CA ALA A 605 -27.62 6.30 28.39
C ALA A 605 -26.11 6.35 28.07
N TRP A 606 -25.28 6.82 28.98
CA TRP A 606 -23.84 6.99 28.79
C TRP A 606 -23.00 5.80 29.24
N ASP A 607 -23.47 5.00 30.22
CA ASP A 607 -22.71 3.86 30.76
C ASP A 607 -22.74 2.60 29.86
N SER A 608 -23.67 2.55 28.91
CA SER A 608 -23.87 1.40 28.02
C SER A 608 -23.15 1.48 26.69
N ILE A 609 -22.55 2.62 26.36
CA ILE A 609 -22.21 2.95 24.96
C ILE A 609 -20.76 2.70 24.61
N ILE A 610 -19.82 2.96 25.49
CA ILE A 610 -18.38 2.92 25.17
C ILE A 610 -17.61 2.30 26.32
N ARG A 611 -16.96 1.16 26.06
CA ARG A 611 -16.12 0.47 27.05
C ARG A 611 -14.67 0.43 26.57
N PRO A 612 -13.71 0.76 27.44
CA PRO A 612 -12.31 0.63 27.10
C PRO A 612 -11.94 -0.85 26.97
N ARG A 613 -11.17 -1.16 25.93
CA ARG A 613 -10.60 -2.46 25.64
C ARG A 613 -9.09 -2.32 25.47
N GLY A 614 -8.34 -3.06 26.23
CA GLY A 614 -6.91 -3.20 26.08
C GLY A 614 -6.56 -4.52 25.39
N THR A 615 -5.61 -4.49 24.47
CA THR A 615 -5.06 -5.67 23.83
C THR A 615 -3.54 -5.60 23.88
N ALA A 616 -2.91 -6.69 24.25
CA ALA A 616 -1.47 -6.88 24.17
C ALA A 616 -1.19 -8.15 23.37
N GLU A 617 -0.28 -8.08 22.43
CA GLU A 617 0.09 -9.19 21.58
C GLU A 617 1.59 -9.32 21.52
N LEU A 618 2.10 -10.54 21.73
CA LEU A 618 3.49 -10.93 21.57
C LEU A 618 3.57 -11.93 20.44
N ILE A 619 4.32 -11.60 19.40
CA ILE A 619 4.48 -12.46 18.22
C ILE A 619 5.95 -12.87 18.10
N ARG A 620 6.17 -14.14 17.88
CA ARG A 620 7.45 -14.70 17.46
C ARG A 620 7.29 -15.41 16.12
N GLY A 621 7.83 -14.80 15.08
CA GLY A 621 7.80 -15.36 13.73
C GLY A 621 9.00 -16.26 13.44
N ASN A 622 8.89 -17.00 12.34
CA ASN A 622 9.92 -17.86 11.77
C ASN A 622 10.50 -18.87 12.76
N ILE A 623 9.62 -19.55 13.51
CA ILE A 623 10.03 -20.56 14.48
C ILE A 623 10.67 -21.72 13.75
N PHE A 624 11.83 -22.18 14.25
CA PHE A 624 12.64 -23.24 13.65
C PHE A 624 13.00 -23.01 12.18
N GLY A 625 12.96 -21.76 11.69
CA GLY A 625 13.25 -21.44 10.29
C GLY A 625 12.23 -21.98 9.29
N SER A 626 11.04 -22.38 9.74
CA SER A 626 9.99 -23.01 8.92
C SER A 626 8.96 -22.02 8.39
N GLY A 627 9.04 -20.72 8.77
CA GLY A 627 8.00 -19.72 8.53
C GLY A 627 6.83 -19.81 9.51
N ALA A 628 6.90 -20.70 10.52
CA ALA A 628 5.85 -20.79 11.53
C ALA A 628 5.87 -19.59 12.47
N GLN A 629 4.69 -19.23 12.98
CA GLN A 629 4.51 -18.11 13.91
C GLN A 629 3.83 -18.58 15.20
N LEU A 630 4.29 -18.06 16.32
CA LEU A 630 3.64 -18.21 17.61
C LEU A 630 3.20 -16.84 18.09
N SER A 631 1.93 -16.68 18.41
CA SER A 631 1.39 -15.46 18.99
C SER A 631 0.73 -15.73 20.33
N LEU A 632 0.95 -14.84 21.28
CA LEU A 632 0.25 -14.78 22.57
C LEU A 632 -0.53 -13.47 22.62
N VAL A 633 -1.86 -13.58 22.64
CA VAL A 633 -2.76 -12.43 22.67
C VAL A 633 -3.45 -12.37 24.04
N GLY A 634 -3.35 -11.25 24.70
CA GLY A 634 -4.08 -10.90 25.89
C GLY A 634 -5.07 -9.78 25.59
N GLN A 635 -6.33 -9.93 26.00
CA GLN A 635 -7.40 -8.98 25.75
C GLN A 635 -8.23 -8.80 27.00
N VAL A 636 -8.48 -7.55 27.38
CA VAL A 636 -9.23 -7.20 28.57
C VAL A 636 -10.20 -6.08 28.27
N SER A 637 -11.47 -6.31 28.54
CA SER A 637 -12.53 -5.29 28.63
C SER A 637 -13.32 -5.49 29.92
N LEU A 638 -14.32 -4.63 30.15
CA LEU A 638 -15.17 -4.75 31.35
C LEU A 638 -16.00 -6.04 31.38
N ARG A 639 -16.26 -6.66 30.22
CA ARG A 639 -17.07 -7.89 30.12
C ARG A 639 -16.33 -9.10 29.58
N GLU A 640 -15.24 -8.89 28.89
CA GLU A 640 -14.49 -9.95 28.25
C GLU A 640 -13.03 -9.91 28.70
N LYS A 641 -12.55 -11.04 29.16
CA LYS A 641 -11.12 -11.27 29.40
C LYS A 641 -10.74 -12.49 28.63
N ARG A 642 -9.74 -12.36 27.75
CA ARG A 642 -9.29 -13.44 26.89
C ARG A 642 -7.78 -13.50 26.85
N ALA A 643 -7.24 -14.71 26.95
CA ALA A 643 -5.86 -15.01 26.62
C ALA A 643 -5.86 -16.13 25.59
N ALA A 644 -5.08 -15.98 24.53
CA ALA A 644 -4.97 -16.98 23.48
C ALA A 644 -3.52 -17.16 23.06
N LEU A 645 -3.09 -18.41 22.95
CA LEU A 645 -1.83 -18.83 22.38
C LEU A 645 -2.14 -19.48 21.04
N SER A 646 -1.58 -18.96 19.97
CA SER A 646 -1.81 -19.45 18.61
C SER A 646 -0.49 -19.82 17.96
N TRP A 647 -0.42 -21.00 17.40
CA TRP A 647 0.65 -21.43 16.51
C TRP A 647 0.09 -21.52 15.10
N GLU A 648 0.69 -20.81 14.20
CA GLU A 648 0.40 -20.83 12.77
C GLU A 648 1.56 -21.50 12.02
N GLN A 649 1.21 -22.46 11.17
CA GLN A 649 2.15 -23.17 10.31
C GLN A 649 1.65 -23.14 8.86
N PRO A 650 2.29 -22.41 7.95
CA PRO A 650 1.80 -22.23 6.57
C PRO A 650 1.92 -23.49 5.69
N TYR A 651 2.73 -24.45 6.10
CA TYR A 651 2.86 -25.75 5.43
C TYR A 651 2.79 -26.86 6.45
N PHE A 652 1.85 -27.76 6.29
CA PHE A 652 1.68 -28.90 7.16
C PHE A 652 2.21 -30.16 6.46
N PHE A 653 3.28 -30.73 7.00
CA PHE A 653 3.99 -31.87 6.40
C PHE A 653 4.36 -31.69 4.91
N GLY A 654 4.77 -30.49 4.50
CA GLY A 654 5.16 -30.19 3.13
C GLY A 654 4.00 -29.90 2.17
N ILE A 655 2.75 -30.01 2.63
CA ILE A 655 1.56 -29.64 1.85
C ILE A 655 1.23 -28.16 2.10
N PRO A 656 0.94 -27.35 1.08
CA PRO A 656 0.58 -25.94 1.23
C PRO A 656 -0.83 -25.79 1.84
N ILE A 657 -0.91 -25.99 3.14
CA ILE A 657 -2.13 -25.93 3.94
C ILE A 657 -1.79 -25.15 5.21
N ASP A 658 -2.46 -24.00 5.41
CA ASP A 658 -2.31 -23.21 6.61
C ASP A 658 -2.95 -23.93 7.79
N THR A 659 -2.15 -24.22 8.80
CA THR A 659 -2.58 -24.93 10.00
C THR A 659 -2.45 -24.05 11.22
N TYR A 660 -3.50 -23.96 12.01
CA TYR A 660 -3.56 -23.18 13.25
C TYR A 660 -3.85 -24.08 14.44
N LEU A 661 -2.97 -24.08 15.40
CA LEU A 661 -3.20 -24.66 16.70
C LEU A 661 -3.42 -23.55 17.72
N ASN A 662 -4.64 -23.47 18.28
CA ASN A 662 -5.01 -22.42 19.22
C ASN A 662 -5.35 -23.02 20.58
N ALA A 663 -4.86 -22.41 21.64
CA ALA A 663 -5.31 -22.65 23.00
C ALA A 663 -5.79 -21.32 23.60
N TRP A 664 -6.95 -21.31 24.25
CA TRP A 664 -7.50 -20.07 24.81
C TRP A 664 -8.13 -20.26 26.17
N LEU A 665 -8.14 -19.16 26.91
CA LEU A 665 -8.89 -18.95 28.15
C LEU A 665 -9.76 -17.71 27.95
N GLU A 666 -11.03 -17.79 28.20
CA GLU A 666 -11.99 -16.71 27.97
C GLU A 666 -12.97 -16.62 29.14
N ARG A 667 -13.22 -15.41 29.60
CA ARG A 667 -14.31 -15.08 30.50
C ARG A 667 -15.18 -14.04 29.82
N GLU A 668 -16.47 -14.31 29.70
CA GLU A 668 -17.44 -13.38 29.12
C GLU A 668 -18.68 -13.27 30.02
N SER A 669 -19.18 -12.03 30.19
CA SER A 669 -20.46 -11.76 30.84
C SER A 669 -21.50 -11.41 29.80
N ARG A 670 -22.57 -12.22 29.74
CA ARG A 670 -23.79 -11.98 28.94
C ARG A 670 -24.95 -11.42 29.79
N THR A 671 -26.03 -11.10 29.12
CA THR A 671 -27.23 -10.55 29.79
C THR A 671 -27.77 -11.53 30.81
N SER A 672 -27.86 -12.81 30.48
CA SER A 672 -28.53 -13.86 31.28
C SER A 672 -27.58 -14.67 32.16
N TYR A 673 -26.30 -14.72 31.84
CA TYR A 673 -25.27 -15.50 32.55
C TYR A 673 -23.87 -15.01 32.21
N SER A 674 -22.91 -15.38 33.02
CA SER A 674 -21.47 -15.27 32.70
C SER A 674 -20.88 -16.65 32.51
N PHE A 675 -19.78 -16.75 31.77
CA PHE A 675 -19.11 -18.02 31.59
C PHE A 675 -17.58 -17.88 31.56
N ASP A 676 -16.95 -18.95 32.03
CA ASP A 676 -15.52 -19.22 31.82
C ASP A 676 -15.39 -20.36 30.81
N ARG A 677 -14.62 -20.13 29.75
CA ARG A 677 -14.35 -21.11 28.69
C ARG A 677 -12.86 -21.28 28.51
N ARG A 678 -12.43 -22.53 28.44
CA ARG A 678 -11.05 -22.90 28.05
C ARG A 678 -11.12 -23.95 26.94
N GLY A 679 -10.15 -23.88 26.04
CA GLY A 679 -10.19 -24.82 24.93
C GLY A 679 -8.92 -24.84 24.10
N ILE A 680 -8.88 -25.86 23.24
CA ILE A 680 -7.84 -26.05 22.22
C ILE A 680 -8.55 -26.32 20.90
N SER A 681 -8.06 -25.77 19.80
CA SER A 681 -8.53 -26.11 18.45
C SER A 681 -7.39 -26.28 17.48
N LEU A 682 -7.56 -27.23 16.60
CA LEU A 682 -6.72 -27.42 15.41
C LEU A 682 -7.56 -27.07 14.19
N SER A 683 -7.14 -26.06 13.47
CA SER A 683 -7.80 -25.60 12.24
C SER A 683 -6.87 -25.75 11.05
N VAL A 684 -7.42 -26.19 9.94
CA VAL A 684 -6.72 -26.33 8.66
C VAL A 684 -7.48 -25.51 7.63
N LEU A 685 -6.77 -24.65 6.93
CA LEU A 685 -7.32 -23.71 5.99
C LEU A 685 -6.66 -23.90 4.63
N LYS A 686 -7.48 -23.94 3.58
CA LYS A 686 -7.02 -24.07 2.21
C LYS A 686 -7.89 -23.24 1.26
N PRO A 687 -7.29 -22.41 0.39
CA PRO A 687 -8.02 -21.79 -0.72
C PRO A 687 -8.61 -22.88 -1.66
N ILE A 688 -9.84 -22.68 -2.14
CA ILE A 688 -10.49 -23.59 -3.07
C ILE A 688 -10.11 -23.21 -4.50
N ALA A 689 -9.46 -24.10 -5.22
CA ALA A 689 -8.96 -23.89 -6.57
C ALA A 689 -7.97 -22.70 -6.67
N ARG A 690 -7.94 -22.01 -7.81
CA ARG A 690 -7.08 -20.83 -8.03
C ARG A 690 -7.71 -19.52 -7.53
N ASP A 691 -8.88 -19.60 -6.90
CA ASP A 691 -9.62 -18.41 -6.41
C ASP A 691 -9.29 -18.18 -4.92
N GLU A 692 -8.38 -17.30 -4.64
CA GLU A 692 -7.95 -16.91 -3.28
C GLU A 692 -9.11 -16.32 -2.43
N ASN A 693 -10.22 -15.93 -3.08
CA ASN A 693 -11.42 -15.43 -2.41
C ASN A 693 -12.33 -16.53 -1.85
N LYS A 694 -12.04 -17.81 -2.16
CA LYS A 694 -12.79 -18.98 -1.67
C LYS A 694 -11.90 -19.78 -0.74
N ILE A 695 -12.30 -19.87 0.51
CA ILE A 695 -11.54 -20.55 1.56
C ILE A 695 -12.39 -21.67 2.15
N PHE A 696 -11.80 -22.85 2.22
CA PHE A 696 -12.31 -23.94 3.02
C PHE A 696 -11.52 -24.02 4.32
N MET A 697 -12.23 -24.14 5.46
CA MET A 697 -11.61 -24.31 6.76
C MET A 697 -12.25 -25.51 7.47
N PHE A 698 -11.42 -26.42 7.93
CA PHE A 698 -11.79 -27.53 8.80
C PHE A 698 -11.23 -27.28 10.20
N THR A 699 -12.06 -27.46 11.24
CA THR A 699 -11.64 -27.23 12.62
C THR A 699 -12.08 -28.38 13.52
N LEU A 700 -11.13 -28.91 14.28
CA LEU A 700 -11.35 -29.78 15.43
C LEU A 700 -11.22 -28.95 16.69
N ARG A 701 -12.24 -28.92 17.55
CA ARG A 701 -12.28 -28.11 18.77
C ARG A 701 -12.60 -28.98 19.98
N PHE A 702 -11.84 -28.80 21.04
CA PHE A 702 -12.16 -29.24 22.39
C PHE A 702 -12.31 -28.03 23.29
N ALA A 703 -13.44 -27.89 23.97
CA ALA A 703 -13.70 -26.75 24.87
C ALA A 703 -14.43 -27.21 26.13
N GLN A 704 -14.09 -26.59 27.24
CA GLN A 704 -14.77 -26.75 28.52
C GLN A 704 -15.33 -25.40 28.98
N THR A 705 -16.60 -25.36 29.35
CA THR A 705 -17.33 -24.15 29.71
C THR A 705 -17.98 -24.31 31.08
N SER A 706 -17.77 -23.36 31.95
CA SER A 706 -18.42 -23.24 33.25
C SER A 706 -19.30 -21.98 33.26
N LEU A 707 -20.57 -22.10 33.66
CA LEU A 707 -21.47 -20.97 33.78
C LEU A 707 -21.54 -20.52 35.21
N PHE A 708 -21.68 -19.20 35.43
CA PHE A 708 -21.84 -18.57 36.72
C PHE A 708 -22.67 -17.29 36.59
N GLU A 709 -23.07 -16.68 37.68
CA GLU A 709 -23.96 -15.51 37.72
C GLU A 709 -25.25 -15.72 36.90
N LEU A 710 -25.87 -16.88 37.09
CA LEU A 710 -27.08 -17.27 36.38
C LEU A 710 -28.25 -16.41 36.83
N LYS A 711 -28.89 -15.72 35.86
CA LYS A 711 -30.13 -14.94 36.08
C LYS A 711 -31.38 -15.66 35.55
N ILE A 712 -31.21 -16.84 35.01
CA ILE A 712 -32.23 -17.69 34.42
C ILE A 712 -32.53 -18.88 35.34
N SER A 713 -33.69 -19.50 35.15
CA SER A 713 -34.11 -20.66 35.93
C SER A 713 -33.19 -21.86 35.70
N GLU A 714 -33.04 -22.67 36.73
CA GLU A 714 -32.16 -23.87 36.67
C GLU A 714 -32.63 -24.90 35.63
N SER A 715 -33.88 -24.91 35.26
CA SER A 715 -34.46 -25.76 34.23
C SER A 715 -33.92 -25.48 32.84
N GLU A 716 -33.39 -24.27 32.57
CA GLU A 716 -32.78 -23.90 31.33
C GLU A 716 -31.28 -24.26 31.24
N VAL A 717 -30.69 -24.62 32.39
CA VAL A 717 -29.27 -24.95 32.53
C VAL A 717 -29.14 -26.37 33.04
N ASP A 718 -28.51 -27.23 32.26
CA ASP A 718 -28.23 -28.61 32.65
C ASP A 718 -27.12 -28.66 33.73
N ARG A 719 -27.43 -28.47 35.00
CA ARG A 719 -26.47 -28.37 36.11
C ARG A 719 -25.74 -29.67 36.43
N GLN A 720 -26.25 -30.81 35.98
CA GLN A 720 -25.65 -32.12 36.32
C GLN A 720 -24.26 -32.32 35.62
N HIS A 721 -23.94 -31.44 34.66
CA HIS A 721 -22.79 -31.59 33.77
C HIS A 721 -21.87 -30.38 33.78
N PHE A 722 -21.54 -29.76 34.92
CA PHE A 722 -20.58 -28.67 35.02
C PHE A 722 -19.23 -29.14 35.59
N PRO A 723 -18.08 -28.70 34.97
CA PRO A 723 -17.90 -27.90 33.77
C PRO A 723 -18.31 -28.66 32.50
N PHE A 724 -19.07 -28.04 31.61
CA PHE A 724 -19.58 -28.64 30.39
C PHE A 724 -18.49 -28.82 29.34
N SER A 725 -18.21 -30.03 28.94
CA SER A 725 -17.18 -30.34 27.95
C SER A 725 -17.81 -30.58 26.58
N ALA A 726 -17.21 -29.98 25.54
CA ALA A 726 -17.62 -30.16 24.15
C ALA A 726 -16.45 -30.52 23.25
N THR A 727 -16.59 -31.59 22.50
CA THR A 727 -15.72 -31.89 21.36
C THR A 727 -16.50 -31.70 20.09
N SER A 728 -16.01 -30.88 19.18
CA SER A 728 -16.70 -30.63 17.91
C SER A 728 -15.78 -30.63 16.72
N ILE A 729 -16.33 -31.03 15.58
CA ILE A 729 -15.72 -30.96 14.26
C ILE A 729 -16.56 -29.98 13.47
N SER A 730 -15.92 -29.02 12.79
CA SER A 730 -16.63 -28.09 11.92
C SER A 730 -15.95 -27.94 10.57
N GLY A 731 -16.78 -27.85 9.53
CA GLY A 731 -16.37 -27.45 8.20
C GLY A 731 -16.96 -26.09 7.85
N SER A 732 -16.14 -25.20 7.34
CA SER A 732 -16.57 -23.84 6.95
C SER A 732 -16.17 -23.55 5.53
N ILE A 733 -17.06 -22.92 4.77
CA ILE A 733 -16.78 -22.38 3.45
C ILE A 733 -16.98 -20.86 3.54
N ILE A 734 -15.97 -20.10 3.14
CA ILE A 734 -16.01 -18.64 3.13
C ILE A 734 -15.75 -18.18 1.71
N TRP A 735 -16.56 -17.24 1.25
CA TRP A 735 -16.44 -16.65 -0.08
C TRP A 735 -16.61 -15.14 0.04
N ASP A 736 -15.51 -14.38 -0.14
CA ASP A 736 -15.48 -12.93 -0.01
C ASP A 736 -15.10 -12.28 -1.35
N LYS A 737 -16.06 -11.62 -1.98
CA LYS A 737 -15.90 -10.84 -3.22
C LYS A 737 -16.28 -9.38 -3.03
N ARG A 738 -16.14 -8.86 -1.84
CA ARG A 738 -16.33 -7.44 -1.57
C ARG A 738 -15.15 -6.64 -2.12
N ASP A 739 -15.44 -5.44 -2.60
CA ASP A 739 -14.43 -4.47 -3.06
C ASP A 739 -13.54 -3.96 -1.91
N ASP A 740 -14.10 -3.81 -0.72
CA ASP A 740 -13.42 -3.41 0.51
C ASP A 740 -14.02 -4.18 1.70
N SER A 741 -13.17 -4.84 2.49
CA SER A 741 -13.59 -5.60 3.66
C SER A 741 -14.09 -4.72 4.80
N PHE A 742 -13.57 -3.46 4.89
CA PHE A 742 -13.91 -2.52 5.97
C PHE A 742 -15.05 -1.56 5.60
N ASN A 743 -15.24 -1.25 4.32
CA ASN A 743 -16.24 -0.31 3.86
C ASN A 743 -16.80 -0.71 2.48
N PRO A 744 -17.47 -1.87 2.41
CA PRO A 744 -17.90 -2.44 1.15
C PRO A 744 -18.95 -1.57 0.44
N GLY A 745 -18.69 -1.26 -0.82
CA GLY A 745 -19.62 -0.58 -1.72
C GLY A 745 -20.22 -1.50 -2.76
N ARG A 746 -19.54 -2.63 -3.07
CA ARG A 746 -19.93 -3.57 -4.12
C ARG A 746 -19.47 -4.97 -3.77
N GLY A 747 -20.18 -5.97 -4.29
CA GLY A 747 -19.79 -7.36 -4.17
C GLY A 747 -20.59 -8.12 -3.11
N TYR A 748 -20.10 -9.27 -2.68
CA TYR A 748 -20.78 -10.10 -1.70
C TYR A 748 -19.80 -10.86 -0.81
N PHE A 749 -20.31 -11.25 0.36
CA PHE A 749 -19.68 -12.16 1.30
C PHE A 749 -20.64 -13.30 1.61
N ALA A 750 -20.16 -14.53 1.57
CA ALA A 750 -20.92 -15.71 1.97
C ALA A 750 -20.08 -16.57 2.89
N SER A 751 -20.67 -17.06 3.97
CA SER A 751 -20.04 -18.04 4.85
C SER A 751 -21.05 -19.06 5.33
N THR A 752 -20.67 -20.32 5.33
CA THR A 752 -21.46 -21.41 5.87
C THR A 752 -20.57 -22.26 6.75
N VAL A 753 -21.04 -22.52 7.97
CA VAL A 753 -20.36 -23.36 8.96
C VAL A 753 -21.30 -24.48 9.35
N LEU A 754 -20.84 -25.71 9.22
CA LEU A 754 -21.49 -26.90 9.76
C LEU A 754 -20.63 -27.44 10.88
N GLU A 755 -21.15 -27.46 12.08
CA GLU A 755 -20.48 -27.96 13.30
C GLU A 755 -21.23 -29.18 13.84
N TRP A 756 -20.52 -30.24 14.06
CA TRP A 756 -21.00 -31.44 14.70
C TRP A 756 -20.23 -31.66 16.00
N ALA A 757 -20.92 -31.55 17.12
CA ALA A 757 -20.41 -31.89 18.43
C ALA A 757 -20.82 -33.33 18.76
N TYR A 758 -19.83 -34.14 19.12
CA TYR A 758 -20.01 -35.56 19.42
C TYR A 758 -19.36 -35.88 20.77
N PRO A 759 -19.93 -36.75 21.60
CA PRO A 759 -19.41 -37.08 22.91
C PRO A 759 -18.14 -37.94 22.83
N LEU A 760 -17.02 -37.32 22.40
CA LEU A 760 -15.69 -37.88 22.45
C LEU A 760 -14.94 -37.32 23.66
N PHE A 761 -14.00 -38.10 24.21
CA PHE A 761 -13.16 -37.66 25.35
C PHE A 761 -13.96 -37.20 26.57
N HIS A 762 -15.02 -37.93 26.94
CA HIS A 762 -15.94 -37.58 28.02
C HIS A 762 -16.70 -36.25 27.81
N ALA A 763 -16.82 -35.83 26.54
CA ALA A 763 -17.67 -34.69 26.19
C ALA A 763 -19.16 -35.04 26.35
N GLU A 764 -19.94 -34.06 26.80
CA GLU A 764 -21.36 -34.23 27.11
C GLU A 764 -22.25 -33.64 26.01
N SER A 765 -21.63 -32.98 25.05
CA SER A 765 -22.33 -32.31 23.94
C SER A 765 -22.66 -33.29 22.82
N ASP A 766 -23.93 -33.32 22.44
CA ASP A 766 -24.42 -34.01 21.26
C ASP A 766 -25.36 -33.07 20.49
N TYR A 767 -24.78 -32.33 19.55
CA TYR A 767 -25.55 -31.40 18.72
C TYR A 767 -24.95 -31.24 17.33
N LEU A 768 -25.81 -30.93 16.36
CA LEU A 768 -25.43 -30.48 15.02
C LEU A 768 -25.93 -29.05 14.84
N LYS A 769 -25.02 -28.14 14.40
CA LYS A 769 -25.28 -26.73 14.23
C LYS A 769 -24.87 -26.28 12.83
N LEU A 770 -25.82 -25.75 12.09
CA LEU A 770 -25.59 -25.10 10.80
C LEU A 770 -25.78 -23.61 10.98
N PHE A 771 -24.83 -22.81 10.47
CA PHE A 771 -24.96 -21.36 10.43
C PHE A 771 -24.49 -20.85 9.07
N THR A 772 -25.36 -20.08 8.41
CA THR A 772 -25.08 -19.46 7.12
C THR A 772 -25.29 -17.95 7.24
N LYS A 773 -24.32 -17.18 6.73
CA LYS A 773 -24.37 -15.74 6.59
C LYS A 773 -24.13 -15.38 5.15
N TYR A 774 -25.03 -14.57 4.59
CA TYR A 774 -24.89 -14.01 3.25
C TYR A 774 -25.06 -12.50 3.31
N GLN A 775 -24.18 -11.77 2.62
CA GLN A 775 -24.20 -10.32 2.51
C GLN A 775 -24.05 -9.92 1.05
N GLN A 776 -24.87 -8.99 0.61
CA GLN A 776 -24.82 -8.43 -0.73
C GLN A 776 -24.71 -6.91 -0.64
N PHE A 777 -23.82 -6.32 -1.44
CA PHE A 777 -23.64 -4.89 -1.57
C PHE A 777 -23.87 -4.50 -3.03
N LEU A 778 -24.83 -3.63 -3.27
CA LEU A 778 -25.22 -3.17 -4.58
C LEU A 778 -25.09 -1.64 -4.64
N PRO A 779 -24.20 -1.09 -5.47
CA PRO A 779 -24.16 0.34 -5.73
C PRO A 779 -25.37 0.71 -6.59
N LEU A 780 -26.39 1.29 -5.98
CA LEU A 780 -27.58 1.78 -6.73
C LEU A 780 -27.26 3.06 -7.47
N LEU A 781 -26.46 3.91 -6.85
CA LEU A 781 -26.01 5.19 -7.37
C LEU A 781 -24.58 5.42 -6.83
N PRO A 782 -23.73 6.26 -7.44
CA PRO A 782 -22.45 6.61 -6.87
C PRO A 782 -22.60 7.14 -5.45
N LYS A 783 -21.84 6.53 -4.52
CA LYS A 783 -21.90 6.79 -3.08
C LYS A 783 -23.25 6.42 -2.41
N VAL A 784 -24.19 5.76 -3.12
CA VAL A 784 -25.42 5.20 -2.55
C VAL A 784 -25.36 3.68 -2.67
N THR A 785 -25.26 3.02 -1.52
CA THR A 785 -25.13 1.55 -1.48
C THR A 785 -26.36 0.95 -0.81
N PHE A 786 -27.00 0.01 -1.48
CA PHE A 786 -27.96 -0.89 -0.89
C PHE A 786 -27.22 -2.12 -0.39
N SER A 787 -27.45 -2.50 0.84
CA SER A 787 -26.90 -3.72 1.43
C SER A 787 -28.00 -4.59 2.01
N MET A 788 -27.83 -5.89 1.83
CA MET A 788 -28.66 -6.92 2.39
C MET A 788 -27.79 -7.93 3.14
N THR A 789 -28.20 -8.30 4.36
CA THR A 789 -27.57 -9.39 5.10
C THR A 789 -28.61 -10.39 5.52
N SER A 790 -28.38 -11.66 5.25
CA SER A 790 -29.18 -12.77 5.76
C SER A 790 -28.35 -13.65 6.68
N ARG A 791 -28.93 -14.03 7.80
CA ARG A 791 -28.35 -14.99 8.76
C ARG A 791 -29.37 -16.06 9.06
N VAL A 792 -29.00 -17.30 8.82
CA VAL A 792 -29.84 -18.46 9.12
C VAL A 792 -29.03 -19.45 9.93
N GLY A 793 -29.55 -19.85 11.06
CA GLY A 793 -28.90 -20.84 11.92
C GLY A 793 -29.91 -21.91 12.37
N LEU A 794 -29.50 -23.15 12.34
CA LEU A 794 -30.28 -24.31 12.76
C LEU A 794 -29.45 -25.21 13.67
N GLY A 795 -29.98 -25.56 14.82
CA GLY A 795 -29.38 -26.47 15.79
C GLY A 795 -30.26 -27.65 16.08
N MET A 796 -29.68 -28.82 16.19
CA MET A 796 -30.34 -30.11 16.56
C MET A 796 -29.58 -30.74 17.73
N GLY A 797 -30.24 -31.61 18.46
CA GLY A 797 -29.63 -32.33 19.57
C GLY A 797 -29.64 -31.57 20.89
N ARG A 798 -28.78 -31.98 21.84
CA ARG A 798 -28.63 -31.35 23.15
C ARG A 798 -27.63 -30.19 23.03
N MET A 799 -28.16 -29.02 22.69
CA MET A 799 -27.38 -27.81 22.50
C MET A 799 -27.40 -26.99 23.81
N PRO A 800 -26.25 -26.84 24.49
CA PRO A 800 -26.17 -26.10 25.72
C PRO A 800 -26.44 -24.61 25.49
N ILE A 801 -26.86 -23.88 26.54
CA ILE A 801 -27.27 -22.47 26.40
C ILE A 801 -26.18 -21.58 25.77
N HIS A 802 -24.93 -21.79 26.11
CA HIS A 802 -23.81 -21.00 25.58
C HIS A 802 -23.49 -21.29 24.08
N GLU A 803 -24.08 -22.32 23.49
CA GLU A 803 -23.97 -22.63 22.04
C GLU A 803 -25.26 -22.28 21.28
N ARG A 804 -26.37 -21.90 21.98
CA ARG A 804 -27.60 -21.46 21.34
C ARG A 804 -27.43 -20.13 20.61
N PHE A 805 -28.32 -19.87 19.67
CA PHE A 805 -28.34 -18.61 18.95
C PHE A 805 -28.98 -17.51 19.79
N PHE A 806 -28.39 -16.32 19.77
CA PHE A 806 -28.90 -15.10 20.38
C PHE A 806 -28.90 -14.00 19.33
N ALA A 807 -29.82 -13.05 19.44
CA ALA A 807 -29.89 -11.88 18.59
C ALA A 807 -30.44 -10.67 19.34
N GLY A 808 -30.27 -9.49 18.75
CA GLY A 808 -30.57 -8.18 19.30
C GLY A 808 -29.31 -7.31 19.33
N GLY A 809 -29.49 -6.00 19.37
CA GLY A 809 -28.41 -5.02 19.42
C GLY A 809 -27.85 -4.59 18.07
N SER A 810 -26.80 -3.80 18.11
CA SER A 810 -26.26 -3.03 16.99
C SER A 810 -25.81 -3.85 15.77
N ASN A 811 -25.50 -5.12 15.96
CA ASN A 811 -24.88 -5.96 14.92
C ASN A 811 -25.78 -7.10 14.43
N SER A 812 -27.04 -7.16 14.87
CA SER A 812 -27.97 -8.22 14.46
C SER A 812 -29.38 -7.71 14.17
N PHE A 813 -30.14 -7.27 15.19
CA PHE A 813 -31.48 -6.74 15.05
C PHE A 813 -31.60 -5.45 15.84
N ARG A 814 -31.65 -4.32 15.15
CA ARG A 814 -31.44 -2.97 15.69
C ARG A 814 -32.64 -2.34 16.39
N GLY A 815 -33.69 -3.07 16.56
CA GLY A 815 -34.91 -2.61 17.35
C GLY A 815 -34.95 -3.11 18.75
N THR A 816 -34.06 -4.03 19.14
CA THR A 816 -34.00 -4.66 20.47
C THR A 816 -32.63 -4.59 21.06
N SER A 817 -32.52 -4.63 22.38
CA SER A 817 -31.23 -4.65 23.07
C SER A 817 -30.46 -5.94 22.81
N PHE A 818 -29.19 -5.95 23.24
CA PHE A 818 -28.27 -7.08 23.01
C PHE A 818 -28.84 -8.39 23.63
N ASP A 819 -28.88 -9.46 22.82
CA ASP A 819 -29.37 -10.81 23.14
C ASP A 819 -30.87 -10.91 23.44
N GLU A 820 -31.65 -9.84 23.42
CA GLU A 820 -33.04 -9.85 23.84
C GLU A 820 -34.10 -10.29 22.81
N LEU A 821 -33.71 -10.48 21.57
CA LEU A 821 -34.59 -10.98 20.52
C LEU A 821 -34.83 -12.49 20.70
N GLY A 822 -36.06 -12.90 20.85
CA GLY A 822 -36.44 -14.31 20.90
C GLY A 822 -36.91 -14.82 22.26
N PRO A 823 -36.72 -16.10 22.58
CA PRO A 823 -37.28 -16.74 23.76
C PRO A 823 -36.61 -16.27 25.03
N LYS A 824 -37.47 -16.06 26.04
CA LYS A 824 -37.10 -15.63 27.39
C LYS A 824 -37.53 -16.68 28.44
N ASP A 825 -36.77 -16.75 29.50
CA ASP A 825 -37.15 -17.56 30.68
C ASP A 825 -38.50 -17.07 31.27
N PRO A 826 -39.46 -17.93 31.46
CA PRO A 826 -40.78 -17.55 32.00
C PRO A 826 -40.76 -16.89 33.39
N LEU A 827 -39.76 -17.18 34.23
CA LEU A 827 -39.66 -16.69 35.59
C LEU A 827 -38.87 -15.37 35.68
N SER A 828 -37.70 -15.35 35.05
CA SER A 828 -36.78 -14.19 35.14
C SER A 828 -36.94 -13.18 34.02
N LEU A 829 -37.63 -13.56 32.92
CA LEU A 829 -37.75 -12.78 31.69
C LEU A 829 -36.42 -12.50 30.99
N GLU A 830 -35.36 -13.18 31.41
CA GLU A 830 -34.04 -13.07 30.76
C GLU A 830 -33.94 -13.94 29.51
N PRO A 831 -33.17 -13.54 28.49
CA PRO A 831 -33.04 -14.29 27.23
C PRO A 831 -32.35 -15.64 27.44
N VAL A 832 -32.92 -16.70 26.88
CA VAL A 832 -32.41 -18.08 26.95
C VAL A 832 -31.86 -18.55 25.61
N GLY A 833 -31.92 -17.72 24.57
CA GLY A 833 -31.49 -18.07 23.21
C GLY A 833 -32.32 -19.20 22.60
N GLY A 834 -32.00 -19.61 21.39
CA GLY A 834 -32.76 -20.62 20.67
C GLY A 834 -31.92 -21.53 19.82
N LYS A 835 -32.58 -22.61 19.35
CA LYS A 835 -31.96 -23.59 18.41
C LYS A 835 -32.17 -23.23 16.95
N ALA A 836 -32.92 -22.19 16.63
CA ALA A 836 -33.02 -21.66 15.28
C ALA A 836 -33.02 -20.14 15.29
N ILE A 837 -32.45 -19.55 14.27
CA ILE A 837 -32.38 -18.11 14.05
C ILE A 837 -32.59 -17.80 12.57
N ILE A 838 -33.41 -16.79 12.30
CA ILE A 838 -33.59 -16.22 10.97
C ILE A 838 -33.54 -14.70 11.12
N LEU A 839 -32.59 -14.07 10.47
CA LEU A 839 -32.43 -12.62 10.44
C LEU A 839 -32.15 -12.15 9.01
N VAL A 840 -32.84 -11.10 8.60
CA VAL A 840 -32.57 -10.39 7.34
C VAL A 840 -32.53 -8.90 7.65
N ASN A 841 -31.45 -8.26 7.23
CA ASN A 841 -31.25 -6.83 7.41
C ASN A 841 -31.13 -6.20 6.04
N PHE A 842 -31.88 -5.14 5.81
CA PHE A 842 -31.78 -4.30 4.63
C PHE A 842 -31.32 -2.90 5.04
N GLU A 843 -30.46 -2.31 4.26
CA GLU A 843 -29.96 -0.98 4.54
C GLU A 843 -29.65 -0.21 3.27
N LEU A 844 -30.05 1.05 3.25
CA LEU A 844 -29.67 2.01 2.21
C LEU A 844 -28.81 3.09 2.84
N THR A 845 -27.56 3.19 2.38
CA THR A 845 -26.62 4.25 2.78
C THR A 845 -26.46 5.28 1.66
N PHE A 846 -26.48 6.56 2.02
CA PHE A 846 -26.39 7.68 1.07
C PHE A 846 -25.63 8.87 1.68
N PRO A 847 -24.94 9.71 0.89
CA PRO A 847 -24.25 10.89 1.39
C PRO A 847 -25.24 11.94 1.90
N VAL A 848 -24.99 12.50 3.08
CA VAL A 848 -25.85 13.53 3.69
C VAL A 848 -25.68 14.88 3.01
N THR A 849 -24.44 15.24 2.71
CA THR A 849 -24.09 16.51 2.04
C THR A 849 -22.79 16.39 1.27
N PRO A 850 -22.69 17.04 0.10
CA PRO A 850 -21.42 17.06 -0.66
C PRO A 850 -20.25 17.73 0.07
N LYS A 851 -20.53 18.54 1.08
CA LYS A 851 -19.51 19.26 1.86
C LYS A 851 -18.77 18.38 2.86
N LEU A 852 -19.39 17.30 3.31
CA LEU A 852 -18.84 16.36 4.30
C LEU A 852 -18.74 14.98 3.64
N GLU A 853 -17.66 14.75 2.93
CA GLU A 853 -17.45 13.56 2.09
C GLU A 853 -17.55 12.23 2.85
N ASN A 854 -17.24 12.24 4.15
CA ASN A 854 -17.25 11.05 5.01
C ASN A 854 -18.55 10.85 5.80
N LEU A 855 -19.53 11.77 5.70
CA LEU A 855 -20.78 11.68 6.44
C LEU A 855 -21.90 11.12 5.56
N TYR A 856 -22.42 9.96 5.97
CA TYR A 856 -23.51 9.25 5.29
C TYR A 856 -24.76 9.16 6.20
N GLY A 857 -25.92 9.24 5.60
CA GLY A 857 -27.18 8.82 6.18
C GLY A 857 -27.43 7.35 5.91
N ALA A 858 -28.19 6.70 6.78
CA ALA A 858 -28.65 5.33 6.59
C ALA A 858 -30.13 5.20 6.98
N VAL A 859 -30.86 4.43 6.19
CA VAL A 859 -32.20 3.94 6.51
C VAL A 859 -32.15 2.42 6.49
N PHE A 860 -32.70 1.78 7.49
CA PHE A 860 -32.66 0.33 7.60
C PHE A 860 -33.99 -0.30 7.99
N TYR A 861 -34.15 -1.54 7.57
CA TYR A 861 -35.24 -2.43 7.94
C TYR A 861 -34.66 -3.79 8.31
N ASP A 862 -34.90 -4.23 9.53
CA ASP A 862 -34.48 -5.51 10.05
C ASP A 862 -35.71 -6.40 10.30
N LYS A 863 -35.63 -7.65 9.83
CA LYS A 863 -36.67 -8.65 10.06
C LYS A 863 -36.06 -9.93 10.57
N GLY A 864 -36.63 -10.51 11.66
CA GLY A 864 -36.11 -11.77 12.13
C GLY A 864 -36.59 -12.18 13.50
N ASN A 865 -36.19 -13.35 13.92
CA ASN A 865 -36.47 -13.88 15.28
C ASN A 865 -35.49 -15.04 15.60
N VAL A 866 -35.42 -15.32 16.91
CA VAL A 866 -34.77 -16.52 17.45
C VAL A 866 -35.87 -17.44 17.99
N PHE A 867 -35.83 -18.71 17.65
CA PHE A 867 -36.83 -19.70 18.03
C PHE A 867 -36.21 -20.73 18.97
N TYR A 868 -36.92 -21.03 20.08
CA TYR A 868 -36.45 -21.97 21.10
C TYR A 868 -36.20 -23.36 20.52
N LYS A 869 -37.17 -23.87 19.71
CA LYS A 869 -37.02 -25.15 18.96
C LYS A 869 -37.15 -24.91 17.48
N ARG A 870 -36.44 -25.75 16.72
CA ARG A 870 -36.50 -25.76 15.22
C ARG A 870 -37.97 -25.95 14.70
N SER A 871 -38.77 -26.76 15.36
CA SER A 871 -40.19 -26.98 15.00
C SER A 871 -41.10 -25.79 15.18
N GLN A 872 -40.62 -24.77 15.91
CA GLN A 872 -41.37 -23.51 16.20
C GLN A 872 -41.04 -22.41 15.18
N VAL A 873 -40.18 -22.69 14.17
CA VAL A 873 -39.87 -21.71 13.12
C VAL A 873 -41.16 -21.39 12.37
N ASP A 874 -41.58 -20.14 12.48
CA ASP A 874 -42.73 -19.60 11.78
C ASP A 874 -42.35 -18.23 11.19
N PHE A 875 -42.57 -18.06 9.89
CA PHE A 875 -42.31 -16.79 9.21
C PHE A 875 -43.28 -15.67 9.66
N LYS A 876 -44.46 -16.02 10.20
CA LYS A 876 -45.39 -15.07 10.80
C LYS A 876 -44.91 -14.57 12.16
N GLY A 877 -44.10 -15.34 12.87
CA GLY A 877 -43.50 -14.98 14.13
C GLY A 877 -42.22 -14.15 14.03
N LEU A 878 -41.82 -13.72 12.81
CA LEU A 878 -40.70 -12.82 12.66
C LEU A 878 -41.07 -11.41 13.07
N GLN A 879 -40.21 -10.78 13.88
CA GLN A 879 -40.37 -9.39 14.33
C GLN A 879 -39.78 -8.45 13.26
N ASP A 880 -40.27 -7.23 13.24
CA ASP A 880 -39.86 -6.16 12.33
C ASP A 880 -39.25 -5.00 13.13
N ALA A 881 -38.21 -4.42 12.61
CA ALA A 881 -37.64 -3.17 13.10
C ALA A 881 -37.27 -2.24 11.94
N VAL A 882 -37.48 -0.96 12.16
CA VAL A 882 -37.07 0.10 11.22
C VAL A 882 -36.20 1.11 11.94
N GLY A 883 -35.38 1.81 11.18
CA GLY A 883 -34.62 2.89 11.78
C GLY A 883 -33.85 3.75 10.79
N VAL A 884 -33.28 4.80 11.35
CA VAL A 884 -32.47 5.76 10.65
C VAL A 884 -31.17 6.00 11.40
N GLY A 885 -30.13 6.42 10.71
CA GLY A 885 -28.86 6.68 11.35
C GLY A 885 -27.89 7.52 10.52
N PHE A 886 -26.83 7.90 11.16
CA PHE A 886 -25.68 8.54 10.55
C PHE A 886 -24.47 7.63 10.63
N ARG A 887 -23.61 7.72 9.62
CA ARG A 887 -22.36 6.97 9.49
C ARG A 887 -21.24 7.92 9.11
N TYR A 888 -20.21 7.96 9.92
CA TYR A 888 -18.99 8.68 9.60
C TYR A 888 -17.89 7.68 9.21
N LYS A 889 -17.46 7.70 7.96
CA LYS A 889 -16.44 6.78 7.44
C LYS A 889 -15.07 7.12 8.02
N THR A 890 -14.42 6.12 8.62
CA THR A 890 -13.04 6.22 9.10
C THR A 890 -12.20 5.09 8.50
N PRO A 891 -10.86 5.18 8.50
CA PRO A 891 -9.99 4.09 8.05
C PRO A 891 -10.18 2.76 8.78
N LEU A 892 -10.75 2.79 9.99
CA LEU A 892 -11.03 1.61 10.83
C LEU A 892 -12.47 1.09 10.68
N GLY A 893 -13.23 1.63 9.74
CA GLY A 893 -14.66 1.37 9.56
C GLY A 893 -15.54 2.54 10.00
N PRO A 894 -16.83 2.53 9.67
CA PRO A 894 -17.74 3.62 9.99
C PRO A 894 -18.07 3.70 11.49
N VAL A 895 -18.08 4.91 12.03
CA VAL A 895 -18.73 5.23 13.31
C VAL A 895 -20.21 5.45 13.02
N ARG A 896 -21.10 4.73 13.72
CA ARG A 896 -22.56 4.71 13.51
C ARG A 896 -23.30 5.30 14.70
N LEU A 897 -24.25 6.16 14.41
CA LEU A 897 -25.27 6.62 15.35
C LEU A 897 -26.64 6.30 14.75
N GLU A 898 -27.39 5.42 15.38
CA GLU A 898 -28.63 4.87 14.83
C GLU A 898 -29.78 4.97 15.84
N LEU A 899 -30.98 5.16 15.33
CA LEU A 899 -32.25 5.10 16.09
C LEU A 899 -33.07 3.96 15.48
N GLY A 900 -33.34 2.93 16.26
CA GLY A 900 -34.10 1.76 15.84
C GLY A 900 -35.41 1.60 16.63
N TRP A 901 -36.49 1.31 15.94
CA TRP A 901 -37.81 1.00 16.50
C TRP A 901 -38.18 -0.44 16.14
N SER A 902 -38.50 -1.26 17.14
CA SER A 902 -39.05 -2.59 16.94
C SER A 902 -40.60 -2.56 17.03
N PHE A 903 -41.24 -3.29 16.13
CA PHE A 903 -42.68 -3.50 16.12
C PHE A 903 -42.98 -4.90 16.68
N ASP A 904 -43.10 -5.01 17.99
CA ASP A 904 -43.55 -6.23 18.66
C ASP A 904 -45.05 -6.21 18.87
N ALA A 905 -45.71 -7.29 18.52
CA ALA A 905 -47.16 -7.43 18.65
C ALA A 905 -47.64 -7.42 20.13
N GLN A 906 -46.74 -7.68 21.08
CA GLN A 906 -47.09 -7.77 22.53
C GLN A 906 -46.78 -6.52 23.34
N GLU A 907 -45.91 -5.61 22.84
CA GLU A 907 -45.55 -4.37 23.58
C GLU A 907 -45.83 -3.11 22.74
N ARG A 908 -46.97 -2.49 22.91
CA ARG A 908 -47.48 -1.36 22.09
C ARG A 908 -46.74 -0.02 22.19
N LYS A 909 -45.67 0.12 23.00
CA LYS A 909 -44.91 1.39 23.12
C LYS A 909 -43.47 1.08 23.52
N LYS A 910 -42.61 0.72 22.54
CA LYS A 910 -41.18 0.81 22.78
C LYS A 910 -40.62 2.18 22.34
N GLN A 911 -39.88 2.80 23.25
CA GLN A 911 -39.06 3.98 22.89
C GLN A 911 -37.98 3.56 21.88
N PRO A 912 -37.57 4.47 21.00
CA PRO A 912 -36.48 4.17 20.05
C PRO A 912 -35.21 3.79 20.80
N LEU A 913 -34.57 2.74 20.34
CA LEU A 913 -33.25 2.35 20.83
C LEU A 913 -32.19 3.23 20.17
N VAL A 914 -31.44 3.95 21.00
CA VAL A 914 -30.25 4.69 20.49
C VAL A 914 -29.06 3.74 20.44
N ILE A 915 -28.43 3.65 19.30
CA ILE A 915 -27.29 2.77 19.03
C ILE A 915 -26.09 3.61 18.60
N ILE A 916 -24.98 3.45 19.33
CA ILE A 916 -23.67 3.95 18.88
C ILE A 916 -22.76 2.74 18.69
N ALA A 917 -22.13 2.63 17.53
CA ALA A 917 -21.27 1.51 17.21
C ALA A 917 -20.13 1.92 16.25
N ILE A 918 -19.06 1.14 16.24
CA ILE A 918 -17.94 1.28 15.31
C ILE A 918 -17.89 0.02 14.45
N GLY A 919 -17.68 0.19 13.15
CA GLY A 919 -17.72 -0.89 12.18
C GLY A 919 -19.08 -1.08 11.52
N HIS A 920 -19.14 -2.00 10.55
CA HIS A 920 -20.39 -2.33 9.86
C HIS A 920 -21.33 -3.19 10.72
N VAL A 921 -22.65 -3.09 10.46
CA VAL A 921 -23.66 -4.02 10.99
C VAL A 921 -23.39 -5.44 10.51
N PHE A 922 -22.65 -5.53 9.44
CA PHE A 922 -22.55 -6.70 8.60
C PHE A 922 -21.20 -7.41 8.72
#